data_f1e5fc992524eb7c46c4a9968ecc2844
#
_entry.id   f1e5fc992524eb7c46c4a9968ecc2844
#
_cell.length_a   1.000
_cell.length_b   1.000
_cell.length_c   1.000
_cell.angle_alpha   90.00
_cell.angle_beta   90.00
_cell.angle_gamma   90.00
#
_symmetry.space_group_name_H-M   'P 1'
#
loop_
_entity.id
_entity.type
_entity.pdbx_description
1 polymer ?
#
loop_
_entity_poly.entity_id
_entity_poly.type
_entity_poly.pdbx_seq_one_letter_code
_entity_poly.pdbx_strand_id
1 'polypeptide(L)'
;MLLLAGTTEGRRLSEHLAASKVAHTVCVATEYGEIVMKENPLVNIHVGRMDREQMIAYLRRERFEIVVDATHPYAKEVTENIRAAAGEAGIPCLRLQRDTEADSDEPGVLHFDTNEACARALGQIEGNILLTTGSKELSVYCQDPALRERLYARVLPGIESIRLCMENGIAGKQILALQGPFTTQMNEAIIRQYQIRCIVTKQSGSAGGYPEKLEAAARQGIMACVIGRPQVQEGMSYQEVCLELEKQCGVKLQQENALEILLAGIGMGDRRTMTGEVQEELQRADYVFGASRMLAGLSQQSNAKPYYMPEQVIPCLHEIQEEEQGQAVKRALLLFSGDSGFYSGCQNMYKALQEEIKSGRLRASVRILPGISSIAYLAAAAGESYQDAQIYSLHGTGLTGIVGKVQRSAKTFFLLSGVKDVNYLGRLLEEAGLSGCEIVLGYQLSYPEEQILHLTPGECRKRKETGLYTCLVKNPRAGRKRLTHGMAEEAFSRGKVPMTKEEVREVSICKLGLFEGAVVYDIGSGTGSVAVEVAGLSDTLQVYAIERKPEAIALTRENCLKYHLDNITVVEGEAPEAFHGLPVPTHAFIGGSGGRLSELLTALYEANPTMRVVVNAVSLETISELTEPMRSYPTEQEEIVQLQASRAVKAGSYHLMRAENPVYICSFTFRNVADKEERDEA
;
A
#
# COMPACT_ATOMS: atom_id res chain seq x y z
N MET A 1 -14.98 -32.11 19.12
CA MET A 1 -13.71 -31.73 19.76
C MET A 1 -13.98 -30.85 20.97
N LEU A 2 -13.33 -31.12 22.10
CA LEU A 2 -13.38 -30.29 23.31
C LEU A 2 -12.01 -29.70 23.61
N LEU A 3 -11.93 -28.38 23.76
CA LEU A 3 -10.73 -27.65 24.13
C LEU A 3 -10.91 -27.04 25.54
N LEU A 4 -10.11 -27.44 26.48
CA LEU A 4 -10.09 -26.82 27.81
C LEU A 4 -9.07 -25.67 27.77
N ALA A 5 -9.58 -24.45 27.59
CA ALA A 5 -8.75 -23.26 27.39
C ALA A 5 -8.55 -22.49 28.71
N GLY A 6 -7.32 -22.23 29.06
CA GLY A 6 -6.93 -21.43 30.24
C GLY A 6 -5.68 -20.60 29.97
N THR A 7 -5.20 -20.66 28.73
CA THR A 7 -3.96 -20.01 28.30
C THR A 7 -4.13 -19.28 26.97
N THR A 8 -3.17 -18.46 26.62
CA THR A 8 -3.11 -17.79 25.32
C THR A 8 -3.03 -18.78 24.16
N GLU A 9 -2.27 -19.88 24.35
CA GLU A 9 -2.11 -20.94 23.35
C GLU A 9 -3.43 -21.68 23.10
N GLY A 10 -4.23 -21.92 24.14
CA GLY A 10 -5.57 -22.50 24.01
C GLY A 10 -6.51 -21.57 23.22
N ARG A 11 -6.47 -20.27 23.47
CA ARG A 11 -7.24 -19.30 22.70
C ARG A 11 -6.78 -19.27 21.23
N ARG A 12 -5.47 -19.22 20.98
CA ARG A 12 -4.88 -19.27 19.64
C ARG A 12 -5.34 -20.51 18.87
N LEU A 13 -5.36 -21.68 19.54
CA LEU A 13 -5.82 -22.91 18.92
C LEU A 13 -7.30 -22.84 18.57
N SER A 14 -8.15 -22.27 19.43
CA SER A 14 -9.56 -22.07 19.13
C SER A 14 -9.79 -21.14 17.94
N GLU A 15 -9.10 -20.01 17.88
CA GLU A 15 -9.16 -19.07 16.75
C GLU A 15 -8.69 -19.74 15.44
N HIS A 16 -7.63 -20.57 15.49
CA HIS A 16 -7.10 -21.32 14.36
C HIS A 16 -8.10 -22.39 13.86
N LEU A 17 -8.72 -23.14 14.76
CA LEU A 17 -9.76 -24.12 14.45
C LEU A 17 -10.96 -23.44 13.77
N ALA A 18 -11.41 -22.30 14.31
CA ALA A 18 -12.52 -21.55 13.75
C ALA A 18 -12.19 -20.96 12.36
N ALA A 19 -10.99 -20.44 12.17
CA ALA A 19 -10.49 -19.96 10.86
C ALA A 19 -10.45 -21.10 9.83
N SER A 20 -10.11 -22.32 10.28
CA SER A 20 -10.11 -23.54 9.48
C SER A 20 -11.51 -24.17 9.29
N LYS A 21 -12.57 -23.47 9.70
CA LYS A 21 -13.97 -23.90 9.64
C LYS A 21 -14.27 -25.19 10.43
N VAL A 22 -13.52 -25.43 11.50
CA VAL A 22 -13.70 -26.58 12.40
C VAL A 22 -14.55 -26.16 13.59
N ALA A 23 -15.75 -26.73 13.68
CA ALA A 23 -16.63 -26.52 14.83
C ALA A 23 -16.09 -27.22 16.08
N HIS A 24 -16.01 -26.51 17.22
CA HIS A 24 -15.50 -27.07 18.48
C HIS A 24 -16.12 -26.40 19.70
N THR A 25 -15.98 -27.05 20.84
CA THR A 25 -16.44 -26.55 22.15
C THR A 25 -15.21 -26.12 22.96
N VAL A 26 -15.26 -24.93 23.55
CA VAL A 26 -14.23 -24.41 24.44
C VAL A 26 -14.79 -24.36 25.87
N CYS A 27 -14.10 -24.99 26.82
CA CYS A 27 -14.41 -24.86 28.26
C CYS A 27 -13.50 -23.83 28.91
N VAL A 28 -14.07 -22.83 29.57
CA VAL A 28 -13.39 -21.81 30.35
C VAL A 28 -13.85 -21.83 31.80
N ALA A 29 -12.94 -21.62 32.74
CA ALA A 29 -13.23 -21.75 34.17
C ALA A 29 -14.01 -20.57 34.78
N THR A 30 -14.14 -19.44 34.11
CA THR A 30 -14.73 -18.20 34.60
C THR A 30 -15.43 -17.43 33.47
N GLU A 31 -16.45 -16.62 33.81
CA GLU A 31 -17.12 -15.69 32.90
C GLU A 31 -16.14 -14.74 32.22
N TYR A 32 -15.03 -14.42 32.86
CA TYR A 32 -13.97 -13.62 32.28
C TYR A 32 -13.27 -14.33 31.10
N GLY A 33 -13.09 -15.64 31.19
CA GLY A 33 -12.59 -16.43 30.05
C GLY A 33 -13.50 -16.37 28.83
N GLU A 34 -14.82 -16.25 29.05
CA GLU A 34 -15.81 -16.06 28.00
C GLU A 34 -15.66 -14.70 27.29
N ILE A 35 -15.51 -13.61 28.05
CA ILE A 35 -15.37 -12.24 27.52
C ILE A 35 -14.14 -12.07 26.60
N VAL A 36 -13.08 -12.83 26.87
CA VAL A 36 -11.83 -12.78 26.09
C VAL A 36 -11.92 -13.55 24.78
N MET A 37 -12.89 -14.47 24.65
CA MET A 37 -13.11 -15.23 23.42
C MET A 37 -13.99 -14.41 22.46
N LYS A 38 -13.56 -14.28 21.20
CA LYS A 38 -14.37 -13.60 20.18
C LYS A 38 -15.60 -14.45 19.85
N GLU A 39 -16.77 -13.83 19.71
CA GLU A 39 -17.98 -14.48 19.23
C GLU A 39 -17.74 -15.07 17.83
N ASN A 40 -17.95 -16.38 17.71
CA ASN A 40 -17.82 -17.10 16.44
C ASN A 40 -18.86 -18.23 16.40
N PRO A 41 -19.66 -18.35 15.35
CA PRO A 41 -20.71 -19.38 15.24
C PRO A 41 -20.20 -20.83 15.24
N LEU A 42 -18.90 -21.04 15.02
CA LEU A 42 -18.25 -22.35 15.06
C LEU A 42 -17.69 -22.70 16.44
N VAL A 43 -17.74 -21.80 17.42
CA VAL A 43 -17.21 -21.98 18.76
C VAL A 43 -18.36 -22.01 19.76
N ASN A 44 -18.56 -23.14 20.40
CA ASN A 44 -19.49 -23.25 21.51
C ASN A 44 -18.73 -23.07 22.83
N ILE A 45 -19.10 -22.08 23.64
CA ILE A 45 -18.40 -21.78 24.90
C ILE A 45 -19.16 -22.37 26.07
N HIS A 46 -18.49 -23.20 26.88
CA HIS A 46 -18.98 -23.70 28.14
C HIS A 46 -18.25 -23.03 29.30
N VAL A 47 -18.98 -22.31 30.14
CA VAL A 47 -18.43 -21.60 31.30
C VAL A 47 -18.67 -22.37 32.57
N GLY A 48 -17.62 -22.61 33.35
CA GLY A 48 -17.71 -23.23 34.65
C GLY A 48 -16.59 -24.24 34.92
N ARG A 49 -16.38 -24.53 36.19
CA ARG A 49 -15.47 -25.58 36.62
C ARG A 49 -16.24 -26.91 36.71
N MET A 50 -15.65 -27.98 36.21
CA MET A 50 -16.16 -29.33 36.31
C MET A 50 -15.24 -30.17 37.17
N ASP A 51 -15.81 -30.95 38.11
CA ASP A 51 -15.12 -32.03 38.76
C ASP A 51 -14.98 -33.22 37.79
N ARG A 52 -14.27 -34.27 38.21
CA ARG A 52 -14.03 -35.46 37.40
C ARG A 52 -15.31 -36.12 36.92
N GLU A 53 -16.31 -36.29 37.80
CA GLU A 53 -17.57 -37.01 37.49
C GLU A 53 -18.41 -36.19 36.51
N GLN A 54 -18.51 -34.89 36.73
CA GLN A 54 -19.16 -33.95 35.82
C GLN A 54 -18.52 -33.94 34.42
N MET A 55 -17.20 -33.98 34.37
CA MET A 55 -16.45 -34.02 33.10
C MET A 55 -16.71 -35.34 32.35
N ILE A 56 -16.70 -36.48 33.03
CA ILE A 56 -17.01 -37.78 32.41
C ILE A 56 -18.44 -37.76 31.84
N ALA A 57 -19.41 -37.28 32.63
CA ALA A 57 -20.78 -37.15 32.18
C ALA A 57 -20.94 -36.24 30.97
N TYR A 58 -20.22 -35.12 30.97
CA TYR A 58 -20.20 -34.14 29.85
C TYR A 58 -19.57 -34.74 28.59
N LEU A 59 -18.40 -35.38 28.70
CA LEU A 59 -17.73 -36.04 27.60
C LEU A 59 -18.61 -37.11 26.93
N ARG A 60 -19.31 -37.93 27.71
CA ARG A 60 -20.21 -38.99 27.20
C ARG A 60 -21.47 -38.41 26.57
N ARG A 61 -22.05 -37.36 27.17
CA ARG A 61 -23.28 -36.72 26.67
C ARG A 61 -23.08 -36.06 25.30
N GLU A 62 -22.04 -35.28 25.18
CA GLU A 62 -21.75 -34.49 23.96
C GLU A 62 -20.98 -35.28 22.88
N ARG A 63 -20.54 -36.51 23.19
CA ARG A 63 -19.85 -37.43 22.28
C ARG A 63 -18.62 -36.81 21.58
N PHE A 64 -17.78 -36.16 22.35
CA PHE A 64 -16.53 -35.62 21.80
C PHE A 64 -15.61 -36.74 21.33
N GLU A 65 -14.91 -36.50 20.19
CA GLU A 65 -13.97 -37.43 19.59
C GLU A 65 -12.56 -37.26 20.15
N ILE A 66 -12.23 -36.06 20.62
CA ILE A 66 -10.90 -35.70 21.15
C ILE A 66 -11.03 -34.57 22.18
N VAL A 67 -10.15 -34.61 23.18
CA VAL A 67 -9.97 -33.56 24.19
C VAL A 67 -8.58 -32.95 24.05
N VAL A 68 -8.51 -31.62 24.04
CA VAL A 68 -7.25 -30.90 24.09
C VAL A 68 -7.18 -30.14 25.42
N ASP A 69 -6.20 -30.48 26.24
CA ASP A 69 -5.91 -29.79 27.48
C ASP A 69 -4.90 -28.67 27.25
N ALA A 70 -5.39 -27.43 27.15
CA ALA A 70 -4.64 -26.21 27.08
C ALA A 70 -4.78 -25.36 28.36
N THR A 71 -4.92 -26.02 29.50
CA THR A 71 -4.99 -25.35 30.82
C THR A 71 -3.60 -24.89 31.27
N HIS A 72 -3.61 -23.98 32.26
CA HIS A 72 -2.33 -23.38 32.73
C HIS A 72 -1.40 -24.45 33.33
N PRO A 73 -0.07 -24.39 33.08
CA PRO A 73 0.89 -25.40 33.59
C PRO A 73 0.85 -25.62 35.10
N TYR A 74 0.42 -24.62 35.87
CA TYR A 74 0.26 -24.74 37.34
C TYR A 74 -1.05 -25.37 37.79
N ALA A 75 -1.96 -25.69 36.87
CA ALA A 75 -3.27 -26.29 37.21
C ALA A 75 -3.19 -27.84 37.24
N LYS A 76 -2.25 -28.41 38.02
CA LYS A 76 -1.97 -29.86 38.08
C LYS A 76 -3.19 -30.71 38.32
N GLU A 77 -3.99 -30.37 39.34
CA GLU A 77 -5.22 -31.08 39.71
C GLU A 77 -6.23 -31.14 38.55
N VAL A 78 -6.41 -30.01 37.84
CA VAL A 78 -7.30 -29.93 36.68
C VAL A 78 -6.79 -30.79 35.52
N THR A 79 -5.49 -30.75 35.21
CA THR A 79 -4.88 -31.60 34.18
C THR A 79 -5.02 -33.10 34.51
N GLU A 80 -4.81 -33.49 35.76
CA GLU A 80 -5.02 -34.88 36.20
C GLU A 80 -6.46 -35.32 36.06
N ASN A 81 -7.41 -34.49 36.45
CA ASN A 81 -8.85 -34.74 36.28
C ASN A 81 -9.23 -34.86 34.81
N ILE A 82 -8.73 -33.99 33.93
CA ILE A 82 -8.98 -34.04 32.48
C ILE A 82 -8.49 -35.37 31.91
N ARG A 83 -7.22 -35.73 32.21
CA ARG A 83 -6.61 -36.97 31.72
C ARG A 83 -7.36 -38.22 32.23
N ALA A 84 -7.74 -38.24 33.50
CA ALA A 84 -8.49 -39.33 34.08
C ALA A 84 -9.92 -39.44 33.47
N ALA A 85 -10.62 -38.32 33.30
CA ALA A 85 -11.93 -38.28 32.71
C ALA A 85 -11.96 -38.72 31.24
N ALA A 86 -10.99 -38.23 30.44
CA ALA A 86 -10.84 -38.62 29.05
C ALA A 86 -10.53 -40.13 28.93
N GLY A 87 -9.59 -40.64 29.75
CA GLY A 87 -9.26 -42.07 29.78
C GLY A 87 -10.44 -42.96 30.14
N GLU A 88 -11.28 -42.60 31.13
CA GLU A 88 -12.48 -43.33 31.51
C GLU A 88 -13.61 -43.24 30.48
N ALA A 89 -13.66 -42.13 29.72
CA ALA A 89 -14.58 -41.95 28.60
C ALA A 89 -14.08 -42.66 27.32
N GLY A 90 -12.82 -43.12 27.26
CA GLY A 90 -12.23 -43.75 26.10
C GLY A 90 -11.92 -42.74 24.98
N ILE A 91 -11.66 -41.48 25.32
CA ILE A 91 -11.43 -40.39 24.37
C ILE A 91 -9.96 -39.98 24.40
N PRO A 92 -9.28 -39.83 23.24
CA PRO A 92 -7.93 -39.32 23.17
C PRO A 92 -7.81 -37.95 23.83
N CYS A 93 -6.73 -37.75 24.61
CA CYS A 93 -6.43 -36.46 25.27
C CYS A 93 -5.05 -35.98 24.91
N LEU A 94 -4.99 -34.83 24.25
CA LEU A 94 -3.73 -34.15 23.89
C LEU A 94 -3.44 -33.08 24.93
N ARG A 95 -2.21 -32.98 25.39
CA ARG A 95 -1.76 -31.89 26.26
C ARG A 95 -0.96 -30.89 25.44
N LEU A 96 -1.47 -29.67 25.30
CA LEU A 96 -0.77 -28.56 24.67
C LEU A 96 0.23 -27.96 25.66
N GLN A 97 1.51 -28.06 25.31
CA GLN A 97 2.62 -27.48 26.08
C GLN A 97 2.86 -26.04 25.64
N ARG A 98 3.26 -25.19 26.55
CA ARG A 98 3.68 -23.82 26.29
C ARG A 98 5.14 -23.82 25.85
N ASP A 99 5.48 -22.97 24.86
CA ASP A 99 6.87 -22.77 24.44
C ASP A 99 7.71 -22.22 25.61
N THR A 100 8.89 -22.82 25.81
CA THR A 100 9.81 -22.46 26.89
C THR A 100 10.93 -21.57 26.36
N GLU A 101 11.05 -20.37 26.92
CA GLU A 101 12.29 -19.59 26.77
C GLU A 101 13.38 -20.16 27.68
N ALA A 102 14.61 -20.15 27.22
CA ALA A 102 15.78 -20.68 27.96
C ALA A 102 16.08 -19.78 29.18
N ASP A 103 16.51 -20.40 30.29
CA ASP A 103 16.97 -19.69 31.47
C ASP A 103 18.22 -18.87 31.13
N SER A 104 18.13 -17.53 31.28
CA SER A 104 19.30 -16.65 31.27
C SER A 104 19.69 -16.28 32.69
N ASP A 105 20.95 -16.45 33.05
CA ASP A 105 21.55 -15.96 34.28
C ASP A 105 21.66 -14.42 34.20
N GLU A 106 20.58 -13.71 34.45
CA GLU A 106 20.57 -12.25 34.43
C GLU A 106 20.96 -11.66 35.82
N PRO A 107 21.84 -10.67 35.87
CA PRO A 107 22.21 -10.00 37.15
C PRO A 107 21.00 -9.37 37.83
N GLY A 108 20.78 -9.68 39.11
CA GLY A 108 19.65 -9.14 39.90
C GLY A 108 18.38 -9.99 39.85
N VAL A 109 18.42 -11.17 39.22
CA VAL A 109 17.32 -12.14 39.19
C VAL A 109 17.65 -13.34 40.09
N LEU A 110 16.73 -13.68 41.00
CA LEU A 110 16.82 -14.83 41.91
C LEU A 110 15.75 -15.86 41.53
N HIS A 111 16.15 -17.13 41.32
CA HIS A 111 15.23 -18.20 40.98
C HIS A 111 14.88 -19.07 42.18
N PHE A 112 13.62 -19.47 42.30
CA PHE A 112 13.09 -20.28 43.38
C PHE A 112 12.20 -21.40 42.83
N ASP A 113 12.32 -22.61 43.37
CA ASP A 113 11.49 -23.76 42.96
C ASP A 113 10.06 -23.67 43.53
N THR A 114 9.87 -23.00 44.68
CA THR A 114 8.56 -22.92 45.36
C THR A 114 8.29 -21.51 45.90
N ASN A 115 6.98 -21.21 46.10
CA ASN A 115 6.56 -19.95 46.72
C ASN A 115 7.05 -19.83 48.18
N GLU A 116 7.13 -20.95 48.91
CA GLU A 116 7.63 -20.97 50.30
C GLU A 116 9.12 -20.63 50.41
N ALA A 117 9.94 -21.13 49.44
CA ALA A 117 11.35 -20.80 49.40
C ALA A 117 11.52 -19.30 49.06
N CYS A 118 10.77 -18.77 48.12
CA CYS A 118 10.77 -17.35 47.80
C CYS A 118 10.30 -16.49 48.98
N ALA A 119 9.21 -16.83 49.66
CA ALA A 119 8.68 -16.12 50.81
C ALA A 119 9.72 -15.99 51.95
N ARG A 120 10.46 -17.06 52.24
CA ARG A 120 11.58 -17.05 53.20
C ARG A 120 12.69 -16.07 52.78
N ALA A 121 13.08 -16.08 51.55
CA ALA A 121 14.12 -15.20 51.03
C ALA A 121 13.69 -13.71 51.06
N LEU A 122 12.43 -13.42 50.77
CA LEU A 122 11.87 -12.06 50.83
C LEU A 122 11.94 -11.43 52.27
N GLY A 123 11.99 -12.26 53.32
CA GLY A 123 12.21 -11.79 54.67
C GLY A 123 13.55 -11.05 54.88
N GLN A 124 14.56 -11.34 54.03
CA GLN A 124 15.89 -10.75 54.05
C GLN A 124 16.01 -9.50 53.14
N ILE A 125 15.01 -9.19 52.33
CA ILE A 125 15.01 -8.08 51.39
C ILE A 125 14.29 -6.89 52.03
N GLU A 126 14.93 -5.75 52.06
CA GLU A 126 14.34 -4.52 52.58
C GLU A 126 13.46 -3.80 51.54
N GLY A 127 12.43 -3.07 52.00
CA GLY A 127 11.53 -2.25 51.16
C GLY A 127 10.27 -2.99 50.68
N ASN A 128 9.49 -2.31 49.83
CA ASN A 128 8.20 -2.81 49.35
C ASN A 128 8.39 -3.86 48.29
N ILE A 129 7.50 -4.85 48.26
CA ILE A 129 7.54 -6.01 47.36
C ILE A 129 6.28 -6.05 46.55
N LEU A 130 6.40 -6.20 45.22
CA LEU A 130 5.30 -6.37 44.32
C LEU A 130 5.11 -7.87 44.01
N LEU A 131 4.02 -8.44 44.51
CA LEU A 131 3.63 -9.83 44.17
C LEU A 131 2.79 -9.85 42.91
N THR A 132 3.25 -10.58 41.88
CA THR A 132 2.52 -10.75 40.60
C THR A 132 2.18 -12.22 40.35
N THR A 133 2.19 -13.05 41.41
CA THR A 133 1.92 -14.49 41.40
C THR A 133 0.41 -14.85 41.40
N GLY A 134 -0.45 -13.85 41.58
CA GLY A 134 -1.91 -13.98 41.68
C GLY A 134 -2.40 -14.17 43.12
N SER A 135 -3.74 -14.16 43.32
CA SER A 135 -4.37 -14.13 44.66
C SER A 135 -4.33 -15.46 45.42
N LYS A 136 -4.22 -16.60 44.72
CA LYS A 136 -4.27 -17.93 45.33
C LYS A 136 -3.06 -18.27 46.19
N GLU A 137 -1.90 -17.70 45.88
CA GLU A 137 -0.63 -17.98 46.53
C GLU A 137 -0.34 -17.01 47.68
N LEU A 138 -1.21 -16.03 47.93
CA LEU A 138 -1.00 -14.98 48.94
C LEU A 138 -0.80 -15.52 50.36
N SER A 139 -1.50 -16.58 50.75
CA SER A 139 -1.40 -17.17 52.08
C SER A 139 0.04 -17.53 52.46
N VAL A 140 0.87 -17.97 51.48
CA VAL A 140 2.26 -18.35 51.74
C VAL A 140 3.08 -17.12 52.12
N TYR A 141 2.88 -15.99 51.42
CA TYR A 141 3.63 -14.73 51.63
C TYR A 141 3.11 -13.92 52.83
N CYS A 142 1.88 -14.16 53.29
CA CYS A 142 1.26 -13.37 54.35
C CYS A 142 1.42 -14.01 55.75
N GLN A 143 2.10 -15.14 55.88
CA GLN A 143 2.37 -15.81 57.15
C GLN A 143 3.19 -14.98 58.11
N ASP A 144 4.17 -14.24 57.56
CA ASP A 144 5.00 -13.29 58.31
C ASP A 144 4.34 -11.89 58.34
N PRO A 145 3.94 -11.36 59.52
CA PRO A 145 3.36 -10.04 59.62
C PRO A 145 4.26 -8.93 59.11
N ALA A 146 5.59 -9.00 59.31
CA ALA A 146 6.54 -7.97 58.88
C ALA A 146 6.70 -7.96 57.37
N LEU A 147 6.62 -9.13 56.72
CA LEU A 147 6.61 -9.24 55.29
C LEU A 147 5.28 -8.69 54.72
N ARG A 148 4.15 -9.09 55.30
CA ARG A 148 2.80 -8.72 54.86
C ARG A 148 2.59 -7.19 54.79
N GLU A 149 3.15 -6.42 55.73
CA GLU A 149 3.04 -4.97 55.76
C GLU A 149 3.69 -4.29 54.56
N ARG A 150 4.64 -4.97 53.90
CA ARG A 150 5.42 -4.45 52.77
C ARG A 150 4.96 -5.02 51.42
N LEU A 151 3.95 -5.91 51.41
CA LEU A 151 3.48 -6.58 50.17
C LEU A 151 2.46 -5.70 49.45
N TYR A 152 2.65 -5.55 48.16
CA TYR A 152 1.68 -5.02 47.24
C TYR A 152 1.24 -6.17 46.30
N ALA A 153 -0.02 -6.53 46.36
CA ALA A 153 -0.55 -7.68 45.62
C ALA A 153 -1.21 -7.20 44.33
N ARG A 154 -0.63 -7.55 43.18
CA ARG A 154 -1.24 -7.33 41.87
C ARG A 154 -2.05 -8.57 41.48
N VAL A 155 -3.37 -8.40 41.41
CA VAL A 155 -4.35 -9.46 41.19
C VAL A 155 -5.35 -9.06 40.11
N LEU A 156 -6.07 -10.04 39.54
CA LEU A 156 -7.16 -9.75 38.63
C LEU A 156 -8.29 -8.97 39.32
N PRO A 157 -9.00 -8.06 38.59
CA PRO A 157 -10.06 -7.21 39.15
C PRO A 157 -11.39 -7.99 39.36
N GLY A 158 -11.31 -9.16 39.98
CA GLY A 158 -12.46 -10.00 40.32
C GLY A 158 -12.72 -9.98 41.81
N ILE A 159 -13.99 -10.08 42.21
CA ILE A 159 -14.44 -10.06 43.63
C ILE A 159 -13.70 -11.12 44.45
N GLU A 160 -13.54 -12.31 43.91
CA GLU A 160 -12.86 -13.43 44.58
C GLU A 160 -11.37 -13.10 44.83
N SER A 161 -10.68 -12.49 43.87
CA SER A 161 -9.27 -12.12 44.01
C SER A 161 -9.08 -11.06 45.11
N ILE A 162 -9.97 -10.08 45.16
CA ILE A 162 -9.96 -9.02 46.18
C ILE A 162 -10.31 -9.62 47.55
N ARG A 163 -11.29 -10.49 47.61
CA ARG A 163 -11.67 -11.20 48.87
C ARG A 163 -10.50 -11.97 49.44
N LEU A 164 -9.79 -12.75 48.63
CA LEU A 164 -8.60 -13.50 49.04
C LEU A 164 -7.48 -12.57 49.55
N CYS A 165 -7.30 -11.41 48.99
CA CYS A 165 -6.33 -10.42 49.48
C CYS A 165 -6.72 -9.95 50.88
N MET A 166 -8.00 -9.61 51.09
CA MET A 166 -8.50 -9.13 52.37
C MET A 166 -8.46 -10.21 53.46
N GLU A 167 -8.81 -11.45 53.15
CA GLU A 167 -8.74 -12.61 54.05
C GLU A 167 -7.30 -12.91 54.52
N ASN A 168 -6.31 -12.64 53.63
CA ASN A 168 -4.90 -12.77 53.95
C ASN A 168 -4.31 -11.50 54.64
N GLY A 169 -5.14 -10.52 54.98
CA GLY A 169 -4.78 -9.34 55.72
C GLY A 169 -4.01 -8.27 54.93
N ILE A 170 -4.11 -8.30 53.58
CA ILE A 170 -3.56 -7.25 52.76
C ILE A 170 -4.47 -6.00 52.81
N ALA A 171 -3.91 -4.85 53.20
CA ALA A 171 -4.68 -3.62 53.30
C ALA A 171 -5.13 -3.13 51.90
N GLY A 172 -6.31 -2.47 51.83
CA GLY A 172 -6.88 -2.03 50.54
C GLY A 172 -5.93 -1.19 49.66
N LYS A 173 -5.11 -0.34 50.28
CA LYS A 173 -4.09 0.47 49.55
C LYS A 173 -2.95 -0.34 48.94
N GLN A 174 -2.80 -1.60 49.32
CA GLN A 174 -1.78 -2.54 48.85
C GLN A 174 -2.34 -3.54 47.79
N ILE A 175 -3.62 -3.44 47.48
CA ILE A 175 -4.27 -4.27 46.47
C ILE A 175 -4.30 -3.53 45.14
N LEU A 176 -3.58 -4.05 44.16
CA LEU A 176 -3.55 -3.55 42.80
C LEU A 176 -4.41 -4.47 41.90
N ALA A 177 -5.72 -4.21 41.89
CA ALA A 177 -6.66 -4.99 41.08
C ALA A 177 -6.61 -4.52 39.62
N LEU A 178 -5.69 -5.08 38.84
CA LEU A 178 -5.39 -4.69 37.48
C LEU A 178 -5.28 -5.92 36.58
N GLN A 179 -5.67 -5.74 35.31
CA GLN A 179 -5.59 -6.77 34.28
C GLN A 179 -4.45 -6.48 33.31
N GLY A 180 -3.63 -7.52 33.05
CA GLY A 180 -2.59 -7.49 32.03
C GLY A 180 -3.10 -7.80 30.61
N PRO A 181 -2.20 -7.86 29.62
CA PRO A 181 -0.75 -7.74 29.76
C PRO A 181 -0.27 -6.31 30.09
N PHE A 182 0.87 -6.20 30.78
CA PHE A 182 1.45 -4.93 31.18
C PHE A 182 2.74 -4.68 30.41
N THR A 183 2.87 -3.49 29.83
CA THR A 183 4.13 -3.03 29.19
C THR A 183 5.23 -2.81 30.23
N THR A 184 6.49 -2.80 29.78
CA THR A 184 7.64 -2.43 30.61
C THR A 184 7.44 -1.09 31.31
N GLN A 185 6.94 -0.07 30.59
CA GLN A 185 6.67 1.27 31.12
C GLN A 185 5.62 1.27 32.24
N MET A 186 4.55 0.46 32.09
CA MET A 186 3.54 0.35 33.12
C MET A 186 4.08 -0.34 34.38
N ASN A 187 4.92 -1.38 34.21
CA ASN A 187 5.61 -2.02 35.31
C ASN A 187 6.55 -1.05 36.02
N GLU A 188 7.34 -0.24 35.27
CA GLU A 188 8.19 0.82 35.82
C GLU A 188 7.39 1.87 36.62
N ALA A 189 6.22 2.29 36.08
CA ALA A 189 5.36 3.25 36.76
C ALA A 189 4.86 2.73 38.12
N ILE A 190 4.43 1.45 38.17
CA ILE A 190 4.02 0.79 39.43
C ILE A 190 5.20 0.68 40.40
N ILE A 191 6.38 0.27 39.93
CA ILE A 191 7.60 0.17 40.74
C ILE A 191 7.91 1.52 41.39
N ARG A 192 7.89 2.59 40.63
CA ARG A 192 8.19 3.96 41.13
C ARG A 192 7.09 4.47 42.07
N GLN A 193 5.81 4.31 41.70
CA GLN A 193 4.68 4.82 42.48
C GLN A 193 4.60 4.22 43.86
N TYR A 194 4.87 2.92 43.99
CA TYR A 194 4.77 2.19 45.26
C TYR A 194 6.12 1.92 45.91
N GLN A 195 7.20 2.52 45.39
CA GLN A 195 8.58 2.40 45.92
C GLN A 195 8.99 0.93 46.07
N ILE A 196 8.67 0.11 45.05
CA ILE A 196 8.98 -1.31 45.05
C ILE A 196 10.50 -1.53 44.96
N ARG A 197 11.00 -2.47 45.75
CA ARG A 197 12.41 -2.90 45.73
C ARG A 197 12.61 -4.31 45.28
N CYS A 198 11.54 -5.11 45.22
CA CYS A 198 11.58 -6.46 44.70
C CYS A 198 10.26 -6.78 43.99
N ILE A 199 10.33 -7.38 42.81
CA ILE A 199 9.17 -7.94 42.11
C ILE A 199 9.21 -9.45 42.19
N VAL A 200 8.08 -10.09 42.54
CA VAL A 200 7.93 -11.54 42.51
C VAL A 200 7.04 -11.93 41.36
N THR A 201 7.54 -12.80 40.49
CA THR A 201 6.80 -13.25 39.32
C THR A 201 6.98 -14.76 39.13
N LYS A 202 6.04 -15.37 38.38
CA LYS A 202 6.19 -16.74 37.89
C LYS A 202 6.87 -16.71 36.53
N GLN A 203 7.67 -17.70 36.21
CA GLN A 203 8.23 -17.91 34.89
C GLN A 203 7.10 -18.29 33.92
N SER A 204 6.45 -17.30 33.32
CA SER A 204 5.19 -17.45 32.59
C SER A 204 5.31 -17.26 31.08
N GLY A 205 6.51 -17.14 30.50
CA GLY A 205 6.76 -16.86 29.09
C GLY A 205 6.27 -15.48 28.63
N SER A 206 6.51 -15.13 27.37
CA SER A 206 6.19 -13.80 26.79
C SER A 206 4.72 -13.42 26.93
N ALA A 207 3.78 -14.32 26.72
CA ALA A 207 2.35 -14.07 26.83
C ALA A 207 1.87 -13.73 28.26
N GLY A 208 2.65 -14.01 29.29
CA GLY A 208 2.37 -13.66 30.69
C GLY A 208 3.01 -12.33 31.13
N GLY A 209 3.65 -11.60 30.20
CA GLY A 209 4.36 -10.36 30.51
C GLY A 209 5.58 -10.59 31.40
N TYR A 210 6.23 -11.76 31.31
CA TYR A 210 7.41 -12.10 32.09
C TYR A 210 8.64 -11.28 31.66
N PRO A 211 8.96 -11.15 30.35
CA PRO A 211 10.08 -10.32 29.91
C PRO A 211 9.94 -8.84 30.31
N GLU A 212 8.75 -8.29 30.18
CA GLU A 212 8.47 -6.86 30.52
C GLU A 212 8.60 -6.58 32.02
N LYS A 213 8.38 -7.58 32.85
CA LYS A 213 8.58 -7.44 34.31
C LYS A 213 10.06 -7.46 34.67
N LEU A 214 10.85 -8.36 34.05
CA LEU A 214 12.29 -8.45 34.27
C LEU A 214 13.00 -7.20 33.73
N GLU A 215 12.64 -6.78 32.52
CA GLU A 215 13.17 -5.56 31.93
C GLU A 215 12.88 -4.31 32.78
N ALA A 216 11.64 -4.20 33.30
CA ALA A 216 11.28 -3.10 34.21
C ALA A 216 12.08 -3.15 35.51
N ALA A 217 12.29 -4.34 36.09
CA ALA A 217 13.11 -4.53 37.28
C ALA A 217 14.56 -4.11 37.03
N ALA A 218 15.16 -4.58 35.93
CA ALA A 218 16.51 -4.22 35.53
C ALA A 218 16.69 -2.72 35.31
N ARG A 219 15.78 -2.07 34.58
CA ARG A 219 15.82 -0.62 34.32
C ARG A 219 15.65 0.24 35.59
N GLN A 220 14.90 -0.26 36.57
CA GLN A 220 14.72 0.44 37.86
C GLN A 220 15.76 0.02 38.92
N GLY A 221 16.69 -0.90 38.58
CA GLY A 221 17.73 -1.37 39.52
C GLY A 221 17.19 -2.07 40.77
N ILE A 222 16.08 -2.81 40.64
CA ILE A 222 15.45 -3.60 41.70
C ILE A 222 15.62 -5.08 41.49
N MET A 223 15.45 -5.89 42.52
CA MET A 223 15.55 -7.33 42.44
C MET A 223 14.29 -7.96 41.83
N ALA A 224 14.45 -9.04 41.08
CA ALA A 224 13.37 -9.89 40.61
C ALA A 224 13.50 -11.30 41.20
N CYS A 225 12.46 -11.76 41.88
CA CYS A 225 12.35 -13.14 42.37
C CYS A 225 11.42 -13.91 41.42
N VAL A 226 11.96 -14.93 40.77
CA VAL A 226 11.24 -15.74 39.79
C VAL A 226 10.93 -17.11 40.39
N ILE A 227 9.65 -17.47 40.39
CA ILE A 227 9.22 -18.81 40.78
C ILE A 227 9.31 -19.69 39.53
N GLY A 228 10.19 -20.69 39.54
CA GLY A 228 10.38 -21.64 38.47
C GLY A 228 9.13 -22.46 38.17
N ARG A 229 9.10 -23.11 37.00
CA ARG A 229 8.04 -24.04 36.63
C ARG A 229 8.16 -25.35 37.42
N PRO A 230 7.06 -25.92 37.90
CA PRO A 230 7.09 -27.34 38.34
C PRO A 230 7.59 -28.19 37.17
N GLN A 231 8.37 -29.23 37.46
CA GLN A 231 8.94 -30.12 36.43
C GLN A 231 7.90 -30.55 35.41
N VAL A 232 8.26 -30.43 34.11
CA VAL A 232 7.40 -30.54 32.94
C VAL A 232 6.70 -31.89 32.91
N GLN A 233 5.38 -31.88 32.94
CA GLN A 233 4.62 -33.05 32.48
C GLN A 233 4.77 -33.14 30.95
N GLU A 234 4.93 -34.35 30.42
CA GLU A 234 4.96 -34.63 28.98
C GLU A 234 3.77 -33.98 28.26
N GLY A 235 4.01 -33.18 27.25
CA GLY A 235 3.04 -32.50 26.42
C GLY A 235 3.56 -32.30 25.02
N MET A 236 2.70 -31.95 24.10
CA MET A 236 2.98 -31.69 22.69
C MET A 236 3.12 -30.19 22.46
N SER A 237 4.01 -29.82 21.57
CA SER A 237 4.09 -28.45 21.04
C SER A 237 2.81 -28.09 20.29
N TYR A 238 2.61 -26.80 20.04
CA TYR A 238 1.46 -26.32 19.29
C TYR A 238 1.33 -27.00 17.91
N GLN A 239 2.44 -27.15 17.20
CA GLN A 239 2.46 -27.78 15.87
C GLN A 239 2.15 -29.28 15.93
N GLU A 240 2.69 -29.99 16.91
CA GLU A 240 2.38 -31.41 17.09
C GLU A 240 0.92 -31.64 17.42
N VAL A 241 0.29 -30.77 18.23
CA VAL A 241 -1.14 -30.82 18.50
C VAL A 241 -1.94 -30.58 17.23
N CYS A 242 -1.57 -29.58 16.41
CA CYS A 242 -2.24 -29.31 15.13
C CYS A 242 -2.15 -30.52 14.17
N LEU A 243 -0.97 -31.10 14.01
CA LEU A 243 -0.77 -32.31 13.17
C LEU A 243 -1.57 -33.51 13.67
N GLU A 244 -1.61 -33.71 14.99
CA GLU A 244 -2.37 -34.82 15.57
C GLU A 244 -3.88 -34.61 15.42
N LEU A 245 -4.37 -33.37 15.50
CA LEU A 245 -5.76 -33.02 15.22
C LEU A 245 -6.13 -33.28 13.75
N GLU A 246 -5.27 -32.92 12.81
CA GLU A 246 -5.47 -33.24 11.40
C GLU A 246 -5.56 -34.74 11.15
N LYS A 247 -4.69 -35.52 11.79
CA LYS A 247 -4.64 -36.96 11.64
C LYS A 247 -5.81 -37.68 12.30
N GLN A 248 -6.16 -37.30 13.54
CA GLN A 248 -7.22 -38.02 14.32
C GLN A 248 -8.63 -37.58 13.94
N CYS A 249 -8.84 -36.30 13.64
CA CYS A 249 -10.17 -35.77 13.32
C CYS A 249 -10.42 -35.63 11.81
N GLY A 250 -9.42 -35.91 10.95
CA GLY A 250 -9.56 -35.76 9.49
C GLY A 250 -9.79 -34.32 9.03
N VAL A 251 -9.48 -33.33 9.85
CA VAL A 251 -9.63 -31.90 9.54
C VAL A 251 -8.39 -31.42 8.83
N LYS A 252 -8.53 -30.44 7.91
CA LYS A 252 -7.39 -29.71 7.35
C LYS A 252 -7.35 -28.35 8.04
N LEU A 253 -6.29 -28.10 8.80
CA LEU A 253 -6.06 -26.80 9.39
C LEU A 253 -5.38 -25.88 8.37
N GLN A 254 -5.81 -24.62 8.33
CA GLN A 254 -5.11 -23.63 7.53
C GLN A 254 -3.71 -23.44 8.12
N GLN A 255 -2.69 -23.31 7.26
CA GLN A 255 -1.36 -22.95 7.76
C GLN A 255 -1.44 -21.58 8.41
N GLU A 256 -1.03 -21.46 9.65
CA GLU A 256 -0.95 -20.17 10.32
C GLU A 256 0.07 -19.27 9.64
N ASN A 257 -0.25 -17.98 9.56
CA ASN A 257 0.69 -16.99 9.08
C ASN A 257 1.90 -16.93 10.03
N ALA A 258 3.09 -16.99 9.47
CA ALA A 258 4.34 -16.79 10.20
C ALA A 258 4.62 -15.29 10.41
N LEU A 259 4.08 -14.46 9.51
CA LEU A 259 4.33 -13.01 9.44
C LEU A 259 3.02 -12.21 9.38
N GLU A 260 2.98 -11.10 10.09
CA GLU A 260 2.06 -9.99 9.88
C GLU A 260 2.82 -8.84 9.23
N ILE A 261 2.52 -8.55 7.96
CA ILE A 261 3.22 -7.53 7.18
C ILE A 261 2.33 -6.29 7.09
N LEU A 262 2.90 -5.15 7.47
CA LEU A 262 2.23 -3.86 7.47
C LEU A 262 2.94 -2.92 6.48
N LEU A 263 2.21 -2.44 5.48
CA LEU A 263 2.70 -1.46 4.52
C LEU A 263 2.20 -0.08 4.95
N ALA A 264 3.06 0.76 5.49
CA ALA A 264 2.66 2.01 6.14
C ALA A 264 3.13 3.26 5.41
N GLY A 265 2.21 4.16 5.10
CA GLY A 265 2.52 5.54 4.72
C GLY A 265 2.94 6.34 5.96
N ILE A 266 4.15 6.89 5.95
CA ILE A 266 4.70 7.62 7.10
C ILE A 266 4.67 9.15 6.96
N GLY A 267 3.93 9.67 5.99
CA GLY A 267 3.98 11.09 5.68
C GLY A 267 5.33 11.50 5.09
N MET A 268 5.79 12.71 5.36
CA MET A 268 7.02 13.25 4.78
C MET A 268 8.29 12.98 5.62
N GLY A 269 8.17 12.29 6.75
CA GLY A 269 9.33 11.86 7.56
C GLY A 269 9.36 12.35 9.02
N ASP A 270 8.62 13.41 9.37
CA ASP A 270 8.43 13.81 10.76
C ASP A 270 7.35 12.93 11.42
N ARG A 271 7.61 12.48 12.66
CA ARG A 271 6.65 11.68 13.45
C ARG A 271 5.29 12.35 13.59
N ARG A 272 5.22 13.68 13.61
CA ARG A 272 3.96 14.45 13.66
C ARG A 272 3.07 14.26 12.43
N THR A 273 3.64 13.82 11.31
CA THR A 273 2.90 13.52 10.06
C THR A 273 2.51 12.05 9.93
N MET A 274 2.94 11.18 10.88
CA MET A 274 2.51 9.79 10.95
C MET A 274 1.14 9.70 11.64
N THR A 275 0.28 8.81 11.17
CA THR A 275 -0.96 8.51 11.88
C THR A 275 -0.66 7.85 13.23
N GLY A 276 -1.58 7.97 14.20
CA GLY A 276 -1.43 7.32 15.51
C GLY A 276 -1.24 5.81 15.39
N GLU A 277 -1.99 5.16 14.49
CA GLU A 277 -1.91 3.72 14.23
C GLU A 277 -0.50 3.33 13.73
N VAL A 278 0.08 4.08 12.79
CA VAL A 278 1.45 3.82 12.31
C VAL A 278 2.48 3.97 13.43
N GLN A 279 2.30 4.96 14.32
CA GLN A 279 3.20 5.15 15.47
C GLN A 279 3.12 3.99 16.47
N GLU A 280 1.91 3.45 16.70
CA GLU A 280 1.71 2.28 17.57
C GLU A 280 2.33 1.02 16.95
N GLU A 281 2.08 0.77 15.67
CA GLU A 281 2.64 -0.40 14.99
C GLU A 281 4.16 -0.32 14.86
N LEU A 282 4.72 0.87 14.74
CA LEU A 282 6.18 1.08 14.76
C LEU A 282 6.81 0.64 16.09
N GLN A 283 6.09 0.79 17.20
CA GLN A 283 6.56 0.32 18.53
C GLN A 283 6.44 -1.19 18.70
N ARG A 284 5.53 -1.84 17.96
CA ARG A 284 5.23 -3.27 18.05
C ARG A 284 5.96 -4.12 17.00
N ALA A 285 6.56 -3.47 16.01
CA ALA A 285 7.21 -4.16 14.90
C ALA A 285 8.50 -4.85 15.36
N ASP A 286 8.64 -6.14 15.02
CA ASP A 286 9.88 -6.90 15.22
C ASP A 286 10.94 -6.49 14.19
N TYR A 287 10.50 -6.19 12.96
CA TYR A 287 11.35 -5.78 11.85
C TYR A 287 10.79 -4.52 11.18
N VAL A 288 11.66 -3.58 10.83
CA VAL A 288 11.28 -2.37 10.10
C VAL A 288 12.09 -2.23 8.84
N PHE A 289 11.40 -2.05 7.72
CA PHE A 289 12.00 -1.87 6.40
C PHE A 289 11.68 -0.49 5.86
N GLY A 290 12.62 0.12 5.16
CA GLY A 290 12.39 1.44 4.54
C GLY A 290 13.67 2.01 3.95
N ALA A 291 13.56 3.10 3.17
CA ALA A 291 14.73 3.79 2.68
C ALA A 291 15.55 4.39 3.84
N SER A 292 16.87 4.40 3.71
CA SER A 292 17.80 4.86 4.78
C SER A 292 17.42 6.20 5.39
N ARG A 293 16.93 7.15 4.58
CA ARG A 293 16.46 8.48 5.05
C ARG A 293 15.25 8.40 5.99
N MET A 294 14.36 7.41 5.79
CA MET A 294 13.17 7.21 6.63
C MET A 294 13.55 6.57 7.95
N LEU A 295 14.50 5.63 7.91
CA LEU A 295 14.99 4.94 9.10
C LEU A 295 15.86 5.85 9.98
N ALA A 296 16.58 6.80 9.41
CA ALA A 296 17.45 7.73 10.15
C ALA A 296 16.70 8.55 11.21
N GLY A 297 15.41 8.85 11.01
CA GLY A 297 14.55 9.53 11.97
C GLY A 297 13.98 8.62 13.08
N LEU A 298 14.27 7.29 13.04
CA LEU A 298 13.66 6.28 13.92
C LEU A 298 14.69 5.65 14.87
N SER A 299 15.57 6.42 15.43
CA SER A 299 16.84 6.11 16.12
C SER A 299 16.83 5.04 17.25
N GLN A 300 15.83 4.18 17.39
CA GLN A 300 15.76 3.18 18.49
C GLN A 300 15.35 1.76 18.11
N GLN A 301 15.35 1.38 16.82
CA GLN A 301 14.99 0.01 16.45
C GLN A 301 16.20 -0.81 16.01
N SER A 302 16.51 -1.84 16.77
CA SER A 302 17.64 -2.75 16.55
C SER A 302 17.56 -3.56 15.24
N ASN A 303 16.35 -3.79 14.71
CA ASN A 303 16.10 -4.62 13.52
C ASN A 303 15.60 -3.80 12.32
N ALA A 304 16.10 -2.57 12.14
CA ALA A 304 15.82 -1.75 10.97
C ALA A 304 16.71 -2.13 9.79
N LYS A 305 16.10 -2.46 8.64
CA LYS A 305 16.82 -2.85 7.40
C LYS A 305 16.55 -1.80 6.29
N PRO A 306 17.59 -1.27 5.64
CA PRO A 306 17.44 -0.21 4.62
C PRO A 306 16.99 -0.78 3.27
N TYR A 307 15.97 -1.63 3.27
CA TYR A 307 15.39 -2.28 2.11
C TYR A 307 13.99 -1.71 1.85
N TYR A 308 13.68 -1.40 0.60
CA TYR A 308 12.40 -0.81 0.19
C TYR A 308 11.88 -1.32 -1.16
N MET A 309 12.70 -2.07 -1.91
CA MET A 309 12.29 -2.70 -3.16
C MET A 309 11.88 -4.15 -2.93
N PRO A 310 10.91 -4.70 -3.69
CA PRO A 310 10.50 -6.09 -3.54
C PRO A 310 11.65 -7.10 -3.59
N GLU A 311 12.61 -6.88 -4.49
CA GLU A 311 13.76 -7.76 -4.70
C GLU A 311 14.71 -7.83 -3.49
N GLN A 312 14.64 -6.83 -2.60
CA GLN A 312 15.43 -6.77 -1.37
C GLN A 312 14.64 -7.27 -0.16
N VAL A 313 13.36 -6.91 -0.09
CA VAL A 313 12.50 -7.18 1.08
C VAL A 313 12.03 -8.64 1.10
N ILE A 314 11.56 -9.17 -0.03
CA ILE A 314 10.98 -10.51 -0.11
C ILE A 314 11.95 -11.60 0.32
N PRO A 315 13.22 -11.64 -0.17
CA PRO A 315 14.18 -12.63 0.31
C PRO A 315 14.40 -12.58 1.84
N CYS A 316 14.44 -11.36 2.39
CA CYS A 316 14.59 -11.18 3.82
C CYS A 316 13.38 -11.67 4.64
N LEU A 317 12.16 -11.52 4.10
CA LEU A 317 10.95 -12.06 4.72
C LEU A 317 10.93 -13.59 4.68
N HIS A 318 11.48 -14.20 3.64
CA HIS A 318 11.66 -15.66 3.59
C HIS A 318 12.66 -16.15 4.66
N GLU A 319 13.79 -15.45 4.81
CA GLU A 319 14.77 -15.76 5.88
C GLU A 319 14.10 -15.70 7.27
N ILE A 320 13.36 -14.63 7.56
CA ILE A 320 12.63 -14.47 8.82
C ILE A 320 11.61 -15.60 9.03
N GLN A 321 10.89 -15.99 7.97
CA GLN A 321 9.93 -17.08 8.03
C GLN A 321 10.61 -18.44 8.33
N GLU A 322 11.81 -18.68 7.81
CA GLU A 322 12.57 -19.91 8.02
C GLU A 322 13.18 -19.98 9.42
N GLU A 323 13.69 -18.86 9.95
CA GLU A 323 14.23 -18.76 11.29
C GLU A 323 13.19 -19.00 12.39
N GLU A 324 11.92 -18.66 12.13
CA GLU A 324 10.82 -18.63 13.10
C GLU A 324 9.92 -19.88 13.06
N GLN A 325 10.46 -21.05 12.70
CA GLN A 325 9.71 -22.31 12.69
C GLN A 325 9.13 -22.64 14.07
N GLY A 326 7.82 -22.28 14.27
CA GLY A 326 7.04 -22.67 15.47
C GLY A 326 6.97 -21.63 16.57
N GLN A 327 7.46 -20.42 16.39
CA GLN A 327 7.37 -19.31 17.35
C GLN A 327 6.19 -18.35 17.04
N ALA A 328 6.03 -17.30 17.86
CA ALA A 328 4.96 -16.30 17.71
C ALA A 328 5.04 -15.58 16.34
N VAL A 329 3.86 -15.19 15.81
CA VAL A 329 3.76 -14.42 14.57
C VAL A 329 4.62 -13.16 14.67
N LYS A 330 5.58 -12.98 13.76
CA LYS A 330 6.44 -11.78 13.72
C LYS A 330 5.79 -10.67 12.91
N ARG A 331 6.06 -9.43 13.32
CA ARG A 331 5.54 -8.22 12.68
C ARG A 331 6.62 -7.52 11.88
N ALA A 332 6.40 -7.39 10.57
CA ALA A 332 7.26 -6.67 9.65
C ALA A 332 6.55 -5.38 9.19
N LEU A 333 7.11 -4.22 9.49
CA LEU A 333 6.60 -2.92 9.09
C LEU A 333 7.44 -2.34 7.96
N LEU A 334 6.82 -2.12 6.80
CA LEU A 334 7.43 -1.54 5.61
C LEU A 334 6.99 -0.09 5.45
N LEU A 335 7.95 0.82 5.43
CA LEU A 335 7.71 2.26 5.43
C LEU A 335 7.75 2.84 4.03
N PHE A 336 6.74 3.62 3.69
CA PHE A 336 6.62 4.36 2.43
C PHE A 336 6.45 5.84 2.70
N SER A 337 7.11 6.68 1.89
CA SER A 337 7.00 8.14 2.00
C SER A 337 5.61 8.61 1.55
N GLY A 338 5.05 9.57 2.23
CA GLY A 338 3.73 10.12 1.93
C GLY A 338 2.60 9.19 2.33
N ASP A 339 1.59 9.12 1.49
CA ASP A 339 0.46 8.19 1.60
C ASP A 339 0.75 6.90 0.83
N SER A 340 0.37 5.77 1.39
CA SER A 340 0.58 4.44 0.81
C SER A 340 -0.17 4.22 -0.50
N GLY A 341 -1.29 4.91 -0.70
CA GLY A 341 -2.15 4.81 -1.90
C GLY A 341 -1.88 5.86 -2.96
N PHE A 342 -0.93 6.80 -2.74
CA PHE A 342 -0.77 7.97 -3.60
C PHE A 342 0.64 8.09 -4.18
N TYR A 343 0.82 7.70 -5.46
CA TYR A 343 2.11 7.70 -6.17
C TYR A 343 3.24 7.03 -5.37
N SER A 344 2.92 5.97 -4.67
CA SER A 344 3.82 5.25 -3.77
C SER A 344 4.26 3.91 -4.35
N GLY A 345 5.47 3.46 -4.02
CA GLY A 345 5.94 2.10 -4.30
C GLY A 345 5.18 1.00 -3.53
N CYS A 346 4.29 1.37 -2.60
CA CYS A 346 3.49 0.47 -1.78
C CYS A 346 2.67 -0.52 -2.62
N GLN A 347 2.03 -0.05 -3.69
CA GLN A 347 1.20 -0.90 -4.54
C GLN A 347 2.00 -2.01 -5.25
N ASN A 348 3.23 -1.70 -5.71
CA ASN A 348 4.11 -2.69 -6.32
C ASN A 348 4.57 -3.73 -5.30
N MET A 349 4.93 -3.28 -4.09
CA MET A 349 5.27 -4.16 -2.97
C MET A 349 4.08 -5.06 -2.60
N TYR A 350 2.89 -4.49 -2.48
CA TYR A 350 1.68 -5.24 -2.17
C TYR A 350 1.39 -6.34 -3.19
N LYS A 351 1.49 -6.03 -4.50
CA LYS A 351 1.30 -7.01 -5.57
C LYS A 351 2.32 -8.15 -5.48
N ALA A 352 3.59 -7.81 -5.31
CA ALA A 352 4.67 -8.79 -5.18
C ALA A 352 4.46 -9.71 -3.95
N LEU A 353 4.10 -9.15 -2.79
CA LEU A 353 3.77 -9.94 -1.59
C LEU A 353 2.55 -10.84 -1.80
N GLN A 354 1.51 -10.35 -2.48
CA GLN A 354 0.33 -11.16 -2.80
C GLN A 354 0.65 -12.35 -3.72
N GLU A 355 1.58 -12.20 -4.66
CA GLU A 355 2.06 -13.29 -5.52
C GLU A 355 2.81 -14.35 -4.71
N GLU A 356 3.68 -13.94 -3.77
CA GLU A 356 4.40 -14.84 -2.86
C GLU A 356 3.44 -15.62 -1.95
N ILE A 357 2.43 -14.94 -1.41
CA ILE A 357 1.42 -15.56 -0.55
C ILE A 357 0.54 -16.53 -1.34
N LYS A 358 0.05 -16.13 -2.52
CA LYS A 358 -0.78 -16.98 -3.37
C LYS A 358 -0.07 -18.23 -3.86
N SER A 359 1.24 -18.13 -4.11
CA SER A 359 2.07 -19.29 -4.50
C SER A 359 2.44 -20.20 -3.32
N GLY A 360 2.08 -19.82 -2.09
CA GLY A 360 2.42 -20.56 -0.86
C GLY A 360 3.87 -20.45 -0.42
N ARG A 361 4.69 -19.61 -1.09
CA ARG A 361 6.09 -19.39 -0.70
C ARG A 361 6.22 -18.55 0.57
N LEU A 362 5.29 -17.61 0.78
CA LEU A 362 5.27 -16.76 1.97
C LEU A 362 3.97 -16.99 2.76
N ARG A 363 4.08 -17.31 4.05
CA ARG A 363 2.97 -17.48 4.99
C ARG A 363 2.78 -16.20 5.78
N ALA A 364 2.05 -15.24 5.22
CA ALA A 364 1.88 -13.93 5.81
C ALA A 364 0.48 -13.37 5.58
N SER A 365 0.04 -12.50 6.50
CA SER A 365 -1.04 -11.54 6.25
C SER A 365 -0.44 -10.19 5.89
N VAL A 366 -1.11 -9.44 4.99
CA VAL A 366 -0.67 -8.11 4.58
C VAL A 366 -1.78 -7.10 4.81
N ARG A 367 -1.46 -6.01 5.49
CA ARG A 367 -2.35 -4.87 5.73
C ARG A 367 -1.68 -3.57 5.31
N ILE A 368 -2.45 -2.64 4.74
CA ILE A 368 -1.96 -1.32 4.32
C ILE A 368 -2.48 -0.27 5.29
N LEU A 369 -1.59 0.59 5.76
CA LEU A 369 -1.90 1.73 6.61
C LEU A 369 -1.71 3.03 5.82
N PRO A 370 -2.68 3.96 5.85
CA PRO A 370 -2.59 5.23 5.14
C PRO A 370 -1.58 6.18 5.80
N GLY A 371 -1.12 7.16 5.02
CA GLY A 371 -0.29 8.25 5.50
C GLY A 371 -0.76 9.61 4.98
N ILE A 372 -0.14 10.69 5.40
CA ILE A 372 -0.42 12.04 4.90
C ILE A 372 0.41 12.27 3.64
N SER A 373 -0.26 12.53 2.49
CA SER A 373 0.45 12.87 1.25
C SER A 373 1.05 14.28 1.31
N SER A 374 2.14 14.50 0.54
CA SER A 374 2.74 15.82 0.41
C SER A 374 1.80 16.86 -0.22
N ILE A 375 0.83 16.40 -1.03
CA ILE A 375 -0.22 17.26 -1.59
C ILE A 375 -1.14 17.78 -0.49
N ALA A 376 -1.66 16.89 0.36
CA ALA A 376 -2.54 17.27 1.47
C ALA A 376 -1.83 18.21 2.45
N TYR A 377 -0.56 17.93 2.73
CA TYR A 377 0.24 18.78 3.60
C TYR A 377 0.50 20.17 2.99
N LEU A 378 0.94 20.23 1.72
CA LEU A 378 1.18 21.49 1.03
C LEU A 378 -0.12 22.30 0.89
N ALA A 379 -1.23 21.66 0.57
CA ALA A 379 -2.53 22.31 0.47
C ALA A 379 -2.92 22.98 1.79
N ALA A 380 -2.78 22.27 2.91
CA ALA A 380 -3.04 22.82 4.25
C ALA A 380 -2.10 23.98 4.57
N ALA A 381 -0.79 23.84 4.31
CA ALA A 381 0.21 24.88 4.55
C ALA A 381 -0.01 26.14 3.68
N ALA A 382 -0.52 25.97 2.46
CA ALA A 382 -0.87 27.05 1.55
C ALA A 382 -2.26 27.66 1.80
N GLY A 383 -3.05 27.08 2.71
CA GLY A 383 -4.46 27.51 2.95
C GLY A 383 -5.39 27.24 1.77
N GLU A 384 -5.10 26.22 0.95
CA GLU A 384 -5.82 25.90 -0.27
C GLU A 384 -6.56 24.56 -0.18
N SER A 385 -7.72 24.49 -0.80
CA SER A 385 -8.43 23.23 -1.05
C SER A 385 -7.85 22.55 -2.28
N TYR A 386 -7.75 21.22 -2.28
CA TYR A 386 -7.28 20.42 -3.43
C TYR A 386 -8.35 19.55 -4.07
N GLN A 387 -9.60 19.58 -3.57
CA GLN A 387 -10.73 18.82 -4.15
C GLN A 387 -11.09 19.24 -5.58
N ASP A 388 -10.80 20.49 -5.94
CA ASP A 388 -11.03 21.11 -7.24
C ASP A 388 -9.75 21.23 -8.09
N ALA A 389 -8.66 20.68 -7.60
CA ALA A 389 -7.36 20.71 -8.26
C ALA A 389 -7.12 19.50 -9.15
N GLN A 390 -6.30 19.69 -10.19
CA GLN A 390 -5.69 18.58 -10.91
C GLN A 390 -4.38 18.17 -10.22
N ILE A 391 -4.06 16.87 -10.22
CA ILE A 391 -2.87 16.35 -9.55
C ILE A 391 -2.11 15.45 -10.51
N TYR A 392 -0.82 15.74 -10.69
CA TYR A 392 0.07 15.00 -11.58
C TYR A 392 1.41 14.71 -10.91
N SER A 393 2.12 13.71 -11.43
CA SER A 393 3.49 13.41 -11.02
C SER A 393 4.44 13.59 -12.19
N LEU A 394 5.54 14.27 -11.96
CA LEU A 394 6.70 14.30 -12.89
C LEU A 394 7.74 13.22 -12.54
N HIS A 395 7.51 12.45 -11.46
CA HIS A 395 8.38 11.37 -11.03
C HIS A 395 8.36 10.22 -12.04
N GLY A 396 9.46 10.04 -12.80
CA GLY A 396 9.66 8.86 -13.65
C GLY A 396 8.63 8.65 -14.77
N THR A 397 7.72 9.58 -14.96
CA THR A 397 6.70 9.55 -16.00
C THR A 397 7.05 10.56 -17.05
N GLY A 398 7.09 10.18 -18.33
CA GLY A 398 7.19 11.11 -19.44
C GLY A 398 5.88 11.91 -19.58
N LEU A 399 5.48 12.67 -18.54
CA LEU A 399 4.23 13.44 -18.54
C LEU A 399 4.29 14.50 -19.63
N THR A 400 3.39 14.43 -20.59
CA THR A 400 3.18 15.37 -21.68
C THR A 400 1.95 16.24 -21.41
N GLY A 401 1.79 17.32 -22.14
CA GLY A 401 0.63 18.21 -22.02
C GLY A 401 0.61 19.05 -20.74
N ILE A 402 1.78 19.28 -20.09
CA ILE A 402 1.87 20.02 -18.83
C ILE A 402 1.30 21.43 -18.98
N VAL A 403 1.66 22.12 -20.05
CA VAL A 403 1.21 23.49 -20.34
C VAL A 403 -0.32 23.53 -20.48
N GLY A 404 -0.87 22.63 -21.28
CA GLY A 404 -2.31 22.50 -21.47
C GLY A 404 -3.06 22.17 -20.18
N LYS A 405 -2.49 21.33 -19.31
CA LYS A 405 -3.04 21.01 -18.00
C LYS A 405 -3.16 22.25 -17.11
N VAL A 406 -2.08 23.04 -17.03
CA VAL A 406 -2.05 24.29 -16.26
C VAL A 406 -2.96 25.36 -16.87
N GLN A 407 -3.00 25.48 -18.20
CA GLN A 407 -3.89 26.46 -18.86
C GLN A 407 -5.37 26.25 -18.56
N ARG A 408 -5.79 25.01 -18.38
CA ARG A 408 -7.20 24.63 -18.19
C ARG A 408 -7.63 24.50 -16.73
N SER A 409 -6.66 24.49 -15.79
CA SER A 409 -6.95 24.32 -14.36
C SER A 409 -6.54 25.55 -13.57
N ALA A 410 -7.44 26.01 -12.70
CA ALA A 410 -7.11 27.09 -11.77
C ALA A 410 -6.07 26.65 -10.74
N LYS A 411 -6.03 25.36 -10.43
CA LYS A 411 -5.11 24.74 -9.44
C LYS A 411 -4.56 23.42 -9.99
N THR A 412 -3.25 23.29 -10.05
CA THR A 412 -2.59 22.05 -10.49
C THR A 412 -1.45 21.72 -9.55
N PHE A 413 -1.54 20.58 -8.88
CA PHE A 413 -0.44 20.06 -8.07
C PHE A 413 0.49 19.17 -8.90
N PHE A 414 1.79 19.29 -8.63
CA PHE A 414 2.81 18.42 -9.20
C PHE A 414 3.70 17.83 -8.11
N LEU A 415 3.86 16.50 -8.14
CA LEU A 415 4.93 15.80 -7.43
C LEU A 415 6.20 15.89 -8.27
N LEU A 416 7.29 16.36 -7.66
CA LEU A 416 8.55 16.64 -8.32
C LEU A 416 9.68 15.77 -7.77
N SER A 417 10.56 15.25 -8.64
CA SER A 417 11.71 14.44 -8.23
C SER A 417 12.86 15.26 -7.62
N GLY A 418 12.86 16.58 -7.85
CA GLY A 418 13.90 17.46 -7.35
C GLY A 418 13.96 18.79 -8.08
N VAL A 419 15.04 19.53 -7.87
CA VAL A 419 15.23 20.88 -8.43
C VAL A 419 15.19 20.93 -9.96
N LYS A 420 15.58 19.86 -10.64
CA LYS A 420 15.54 19.79 -12.11
C LYS A 420 14.11 19.89 -12.64
N ASP A 421 13.15 19.22 -11.97
CA ASP A 421 11.74 19.29 -12.35
C ASP A 421 11.15 20.67 -12.05
N VAL A 422 11.55 21.31 -10.94
CA VAL A 422 11.19 22.70 -10.63
C VAL A 422 11.63 23.64 -11.74
N ASN A 423 12.89 23.52 -12.18
CA ASN A 423 13.44 24.35 -13.26
C ASN A 423 12.75 24.07 -14.60
N TYR A 424 12.48 22.80 -14.90
CA TYR A 424 11.79 22.39 -16.12
C TYR A 424 10.37 22.94 -16.17
N LEU A 425 9.59 22.79 -15.09
CA LEU A 425 8.24 23.34 -14.98
C LEU A 425 8.24 24.87 -15.12
N GLY A 426 9.14 25.55 -14.40
CA GLY A 426 9.29 27.01 -14.49
C GLY A 426 9.60 27.49 -15.91
N ARG A 427 10.51 26.81 -16.60
CA ARG A 427 10.84 27.10 -18.00
C ARG A 427 9.66 26.90 -18.93
N LEU A 428 8.98 25.75 -18.86
CA LEU A 428 7.82 25.46 -19.71
C LEU A 428 6.71 26.50 -19.56
N LEU A 429 6.38 26.89 -18.34
CA LEU A 429 5.34 27.87 -18.08
C LEU A 429 5.73 29.27 -18.53
N GLU A 430 7.01 29.67 -18.40
CA GLU A 430 7.52 30.95 -18.88
C GLU A 430 7.49 31.00 -20.41
N GLU A 431 8.01 29.98 -21.10
CA GLU A 431 8.02 29.87 -22.57
C GLU A 431 6.58 29.82 -23.14
N ALA A 432 5.64 29.25 -22.41
CA ALA A 432 4.22 29.21 -22.79
C ALA A 432 3.44 30.51 -22.48
N GLY A 433 4.12 31.60 -22.06
CA GLY A 433 3.43 32.85 -21.72
C GLY A 433 2.58 32.80 -20.44
N LEU A 434 2.78 31.80 -19.61
CA LEU A 434 2.08 31.61 -18.33
C LEU A 434 2.84 32.24 -17.14
N SER A 435 3.66 33.26 -17.39
CA SER A 435 4.42 33.97 -16.36
C SER A 435 3.56 34.62 -15.26
N GLY A 436 2.26 34.78 -15.50
CA GLY A 436 1.29 35.26 -14.50
C GLY A 436 0.77 34.19 -13.53
N CYS A 437 1.20 32.95 -13.67
CA CYS A 437 0.89 31.92 -12.69
C CYS A 437 1.70 32.12 -11.40
N GLU A 438 1.09 31.81 -10.27
CA GLU A 438 1.77 31.69 -8.98
C GLU A 438 2.12 30.22 -8.74
N ILE A 439 3.35 29.95 -8.32
CA ILE A 439 3.81 28.59 -7.92
C ILE A 439 4.07 28.60 -6.43
N VAL A 440 3.19 27.91 -5.66
CA VAL A 440 3.44 27.64 -4.26
C VAL A 440 4.30 26.39 -4.17
N LEU A 441 5.56 26.57 -3.82
CA LEU A 441 6.57 25.51 -3.80
C LEU A 441 6.85 25.07 -2.36
N GLY A 442 6.50 23.83 -2.04
CA GLY A 442 6.87 23.17 -0.80
C GLY A 442 8.26 22.54 -0.94
N TYR A 443 9.19 22.98 -0.14
CA TYR A 443 10.55 22.46 -0.05
C TYR A 443 10.75 21.77 1.28
N GLN A 444 11.30 20.54 1.27
CA GLN A 444 11.58 19.73 2.47
C GLN A 444 10.41 19.70 3.47
N LEU A 445 9.20 19.46 2.97
CA LEU A 445 7.98 19.46 3.79
C LEU A 445 8.13 18.53 4.99
N SER A 446 7.80 19.01 6.18
CA SER A 446 7.91 18.41 7.50
C SER A 446 9.33 18.21 8.05
N TYR A 447 10.38 18.52 7.28
CA TYR A 447 11.76 18.52 7.79
C TYR A 447 12.11 19.85 8.44
N PRO A 448 13.20 19.92 9.24
CA PRO A 448 13.62 21.18 9.89
C PRO A 448 13.87 22.35 8.93
N GLU A 449 14.24 22.02 7.67
CA GLU A 449 14.51 22.99 6.59
C GLU A 449 13.25 23.36 5.80
N GLU A 450 12.07 23.00 6.25
CA GLU A 450 10.81 23.27 5.56
C GLU A 450 10.65 24.73 5.14
N GLN A 451 10.29 24.92 3.89
CA GLN A 451 9.93 26.23 3.32
C GLN A 451 8.70 26.10 2.45
N ILE A 452 7.77 27.03 2.60
CA ILE A 452 6.67 27.26 1.67
C ILE A 452 6.97 28.58 0.94
N LEU A 453 7.23 28.48 -0.35
CA LEU A 453 7.69 29.61 -1.16
C LEU A 453 6.62 29.95 -2.20
N HIS A 454 6.34 31.23 -2.35
CA HIS A 454 5.47 31.78 -3.37
C HIS A 454 6.32 32.37 -4.49
N LEU A 455 6.36 31.73 -5.64
CA LEU A 455 7.30 32.02 -6.71
C LEU A 455 6.57 32.23 -8.04
N THR A 456 7.23 32.97 -8.94
CA THR A 456 6.86 33.02 -10.36
C THR A 456 7.52 31.88 -11.14
N PRO A 457 7.05 31.53 -12.35
CA PRO A 457 7.72 30.57 -13.23
C PRO A 457 9.19 30.91 -13.47
N GLY A 458 9.52 32.20 -13.68
CA GLY A 458 10.88 32.64 -13.89
C GLY A 458 11.82 32.47 -12.69
N GLU A 459 11.30 32.56 -11.47
CA GLU A 459 12.05 32.28 -10.24
C GLU A 459 12.25 30.78 -10.04
N CYS A 460 11.24 29.95 -10.32
CA CYS A 460 11.36 28.50 -10.31
C CYS A 460 12.43 28.01 -11.28
N ARG A 461 12.51 28.58 -12.49
CA ARG A 461 13.53 28.25 -13.50
C ARG A 461 14.96 28.44 -12.99
N LYS A 462 15.18 29.35 -12.04
CA LYS A 462 16.50 29.70 -11.53
C LYS A 462 16.86 29.02 -10.20
N ARG A 463 15.99 28.17 -9.65
CA ARG A 463 16.21 27.50 -8.37
C ARG A 463 17.44 26.59 -8.44
N LYS A 464 18.23 26.53 -7.32
CA LYS A 464 19.48 25.77 -7.26
C LYS A 464 19.52 24.75 -6.12
N GLU A 465 18.73 24.97 -5.06
CA GLU A 465 18.74 24.14 -3.86
C GLU A 465 18.24 22.73 -4.18
N THR A 466 19.05 21.74 -3.85
CA THR A 466 18.69 20.33 -4.02
C THR A 466 17.85 19.87 -2.84
N GLY A 467 16.82 19.05 -3.09
CA GLY A 467 15.93 18.54 -2.03
C GLY A 467 14.66 17.96 -2.59
N LEU A 468 13.71 17.70 -1.68
CA LEU A 468 12.38 17.19 -2.00
C LEU A 468 11.45 18.36 -2.27
N TYR A 469 10.67 18.24 -3.33
CA TYR A 469 9.78 19.29 -3.78
C TYR A 469 8.37 18.75 -4.07
N THR A 470 7.39 19.55 -3.72
CA THR A 470 6.00 19.42 -4.16
C THR A 470 5.51 20.82 -4.50
N CYS A 471 4.75 21.01 -5.58
CA CYS A 471 4.26 22.35 -5.90
C CYS A 471 2.77 22.37 -6.24
N LEU A 472 2.18 23.54 -6.01
CA LEU A 472 0.86 23.93 -6.48
C LEU A 472 1.03 25.10 -7.45
N VAL A 473 0.62 24.92 -8.70
CA VAL A 473 0.53 26.00 -9.69
C VAL A 473 -0.89 26.56 -9.65
N LYS A 474 -1.00 27.86 -9.39
CA LYS A 474 -2.26 28.62 -9.41
C LYS A 474 -2.30 29.46 -10.67
N ASN A 475 -3.27 29.19 -11.54
CA ASN A 475 -3.48 29.95 -12.78
C ASN A 475 -4.75 30.81 -12.67
N PRO A 476 -4.61 32.13 -12.43
CA PRO A 476 -5.78 33.03 -12.31
C PRO A 476 -6.50 33.26 -13.66
N ARG A 477 -5.88 32.83 -14.77
CA ARG A 477 -6.42 32.95 -16.12
C ARG A 477 -6.77 31.60 -16.74
N ALA A 478 -7.08 30.59 -15.90
CA ALA A 478 -7.48 29.28 -16.39
C ALA A 478 -8.65 29.39 -17.38
N GLY A 479 -8.43 28.92 -18.60
CA GLY A 479 -9.39 29.02 -19.69
C GLY A 479 -10.29 27.80 -19.79
N ARG A 480 -11.44 27.95 -20.47
CA ARG A 480 -12.27 26.80 -20.82
C ARG A 480 -11.66 26.06 -22.01
N LYS A 481 -11.57 24.75 -21.93
CA LYS A 481 -11.18 23.90 -23.07
C LYS A 481 -12.24 24.01 -24.16
N ARG A 482 -11.83 24.27 -25.41
CA ARG A 482 -12.69 24.06 -26.57
C ARG A 482 -12.91 22.54 -26.73
N LEU A 483 -14.15 22.12 -26.80
CA LEU A 483 -14.51 20.70 -26.89
C LEU A 483 -14.59 20.15 -28.32
N THR A 484 -14.47 21.05 -29.31
CA THR A 484 -14.54 20.69 -30.74
C THR A 484 -13.28 21.14 -31.46
N HIS A 485 -12.91 20.45 -32.52
CA HIS A 485 -11.98 20.92 -33.54
C HIS A 485 -12.69 21.85 -34.53
N GLY A 486 -12.06 22.25 -35.61
CA GLY A 486 -12.60 23.21 -36.60
C GLY A 486 -12.13 24.63 -36.30
N MET A 487 -10.82 24.83 -36.29
CA MET A 487 -10.22 26.16 -36.20
C MET A 487 -10.22 26.82 -37.57
N ALA A 488 -10.61 28.09 -37.63
CA ALA A 488 -10.55 28.84 -38.87
C ALA A 488 -9.14 28.91 -39.47
N GLU A 489 -9.02 29.02 -40.80
CA GLU A 489 -7.72 29.06 -41.49
C GLU A 489 -6.86 30.21 -40.99
N GLU A 490 -7.46 31.38 -40.69
CA GLU A 490 -6.78 32.57 -40.19
C GLU A 490 -6.19 32.38 -38.78
N ALA A 491 -6.65 31.37 -38.08
CA ALA A 491 -6.11 31.04 -36.77
C ALA A 491 -4.68 30.50 -36.82
N PHE A 492 -4.22 29.99 -37.97
CA PHE A 492 -2.89 29.43 -38.15
C PHE A 492 -1.93 30.43 -38.81
N SER A 493 -0.67 30.41 -38.37
CA SER A 493 0.43 31.02 -39.12
C SER A 493 0.64 30.22 -40.40
N ARG A 494 0.56 30.89 -41.53
CA ARG A 494 0.78 30.26 -42.83
C ARG A 494 1.54 31.21 -43.78
N GLY A 495 2.47 30.66 -44.51
CA GLY A 495 3.12 31.36 -45.60
C GLY A 495 2.55 30.98 -46.97
N LYS A 496 3.41 30.55 -47.87
CA LYS A 496 3.01 29.97 -49.18
C LYS A 496 2.81 28.45 -49.12
N VAL A 497 2.98 27.85 -47.93
CA VAL A 497 2.81 26.41 -47.70
C VAL A 497 1.35 26.03 -47.81
N PRO A 498 1.00 24.99 -48.57
CA PRO A 498 -0.36 24.48 -48.59
C PRO A 498 -0.83 24.06 -47.23
N MET A 499 -2.11 24.33 -46.93
CA MET A 499 -2.77 23.96 -45.67
C MET A 499 -4.07 23.25 -45.96
N THR A 500 -4.37 22.17 -45.22
CA THR A 500 -5.65 21.49 -45.29
C THR A 500 -6.78 22.44 -44.87
N LYS A 501 -7.74 22.63 -45.77
CA LYS A 501 -8.91 23.51 -45.55
C LYS A 501 -9.69 23.11 -44.32
N GLU A 502 -10.34 24.10 -43.70
CA GLU A 502 -11.07 23.92 -42.43
C GLU A 502 -12.05 22.73 -42.48
N GLU A 503 -12.97 22.70 -43.44
CA GLU A 503 -14.03 21.68 -43.56
C GLU A 503 -13.40 20.28 -43.87
N VAL A 504 -12.35 20.24 -44.70
CA VAL A 504 -11.60 19.01 -45.01
C VAL A 504 -10.90 18.49 -43.78
N ARG A 505 -10.28 19.39 -43.00
CA ARG A 505 -9.56 19.06 -41.77
C ARG A 505 -10.51 18.52 -40.70
N GLU A 506 -11.67 19.18 -40.53
CA GLU A 506 -12.72 18.72 -39.61
C GLU A 506 -13.13 17.28 -39.90
N VAL A 507 -13.49 16.99 -41.16
CA VAL A 507 -13.93 15.64 -41.55
C VAL A 507 -12.79 14.64 -41.39
N SER A 508 -11.55 14.99 -41.82
CA SER A 508 -10.40 14.10 -41.70
C SER A 508 -10.10 13.73 -40.23
N ILE A 509 -10.16 14.70 -39.31
CA ILE A 509 -9.95 14.44 -37.88
C ILE A 509 -11.07 13.58 -37.31
N CYS A 510 -12.33 13.80 -37.70
CA CYS A 510 -13.44 12.93 -37.33
C CYS A 510 -13.22 11.47 -37.79
N LYS A 511 -12.73 11.27 -39.02
CA LYS A 511 -12.48 9.94 -39.61
C LYS A 511 -11.30 9.21 -38.96
N LEU A 512 -10.39 9.91 -38.28
CA LEU A 512 -9.34 9.26 -37.49
C LEU A 512 -9.92 8.43 -36.34
N GLY A 513 -11.06 8.85 -35.73
CA GLY A 513 -11.69 8.07 -34.64
C GLY A 513 -10.78 7.97 -33.40
N LEU A 514 -10.12 9.06 -33.04
CA LEU A 514 -9.11 9.13 -31.98
C LEU A 514 -9.65 8.72 -30.60
N PHE A 515 -8.79 8.08 -29.81
CA PHE A 515 -9.04 7.73 -28.39
C PHE A 515 -7.92 8.26 -27.48
N GLU A 516 -8.18 8.33 -26.21
CA GLU A 516 -7.22 8.78 -25.20
C GLU A 516 -5.94 7.93 -25.23
N GLY A 517 -4.78 8.59 -25.26
CA GLY A 517 -3.47 7.92 -25.33
C GLY A 517 -3.04 7.49 -26.74
N ALA A 518 -3.79 7.87 -27.79
CA ALA A 518 -3.41 7.53 -29.16
C ALA A 518 -2.08 8.20 -29.57
N VAL A 519 -1.27 7.44 -30.32
CA VAL A 519 -0.07 7.92 -31.01
C VAL A 519 -0.44 8.20 -32.48
N VAL A 520 -0.31 9.48 -32.90
CA VAL A 520 -0.79 9.94 -34.20
C VAL A 520 0.36 10.44 -35.04
N TYR A 521 0.51 9.92 -36.25
CA TYR A 521 1.43 10.46 -37.26
C TYR A 521 0.66 11.39 -38.21
N ASP A 522 1.11 12.67 -38.29
CA ASP A 522 0.66 13.62 -39.31
C ASP A 522 1.74 13.72 -40.39
N ILE A 523 1.55 12.97 -41.47
CA ILE A 523 2.52 12.77 -42.54
C ILE A 523 2.30 13.82 -43.62
N GLY A 524 3.35 14.61 -43.90
CA GLY A 524 3.29 15.80 -44.77
C GLY A 524 2.51 16.91 -44.05
N SER A 525 2.90 17.19 -42.80
CA SER A 525 2.13 18.08 -41.92
C SER A 525 1.96 19.52 -42.40
N GLY A 526 2.83 19.98 -43.31
CA GLY A 526 2.74 21.30 -43.91
C GLY A 526 2.82 22.43 -42.87
N THR A 527 1.72 23.13 -42.64
CA THR A 527 1.64 24.17 -41.59
C THR A 527 1.41 23.60 -40.18
N GLY A 528 1.26 22.29 -40.05
CA GLY A 528 0.91 21.62 -38.80
C GLY A 528 -0.54 21.77 -38.37
N SER A 529 -1.43 22.23 -39.26
CA SER A 529 -2.81 22.54 -38.87
C SER A 529 -3.60 21.32 -38.38
N VAL A 530 -3.37 20.13 -38.96
CA VAL A 530 -3.99 18.87 -38.50
C VAL A 530 -3.36 18.46 -37.18
N ALA A 531 -2.02 18.43 -37.09
CA ALA A 531 -1.30 18.09 -35.86
C ALA A 531 -1.73 18.94 -34.65
N VAL A 532 -1.85 20.26 -34.86
CA VAL A 532 -2.27 21.23 -33.82
C VAL A 532 -3.69 20.94 -33.34
N GLU A 533 -4.64 20.73 -34.24
CA GLU A 533 -6.00 20.46 -33.85
C GLU A 533 -6.16 19.10 -33.16
N VAL A 534 -5.48 18.06 -33.67
CA VAL A 534 -5.45 16.73 -33.05
C VAL A 534 -4.89 16.83 -31.63
N ALA A 535 -3.73 17.45 -31.46
CA ALA A 535 -3.10 17.60 -30.16
C ALA A 535 -3.94 18.42 -29.16
N GLY A 536 -4.68 19.41 -29.67
CA GLY A 536 -5.60 20.23 -28.89
C GLY A 536 -6.82 19.49 -28.36
N LEU A 537 -7.17 18.31 -28.90
CA LEU A 537 -8.32 17.52 -28.43
C LEU A 537 -8.08 16.91 -27.05
N SER A 538 -6.89 16.34 -26.82
CA SER A 538 -6.54 15.77 -25.52
C SER A 538 -5.02 15.88 -25.25
N ASP A 539 -4.67 16.11 -23.99
CA ASP A 539 -3.27 16.14 -23.53
C ASP A 539 -2.63 14.74 -23.50
N THR A 540 -3.44 13.70 -23.60
CA THR A 540 -2.96 12.32 -23.61
C THR A 540 -2.54 11.84 -24.99
N LEU A 541 -2.92 12.59 -26.05
CA LEU A 541 -2.49 12.31 -27.42
C LEU A 541 -1.00 12.64 -27.59
N GLN A 542 -0.29 11.79 -28.33
CA GLN A 542 1.09 12.02 -28.75
C GLN A 542 1.08 12.21 -30.26
N VAL A 543 1.40 13.42 -30.75
CA VAL A 543 1.34 13.74 -32.17
C VAL A 543 2.74 13.93 -32.73
N TYR A 544 3.04 13.24 -33.82
CA TYR A 544 4.30 13.34 -34.54
C TYR A 544 4.04 13.99 -35.90
N ALA A 545 4.37 15.27 -36.02
CA ALA A 545 4.24 16.07 -37.23
C ALA A 545 5.48 15.89 -38.12
N ILE A 546 5.34 15.06 -39.16
CA ILE A 546 6.46 14.67 -40.04
C ILE A 546 6.46 15.52 -41.29
N GLU A 547 7.55 16.26 -41.52
CA GLU A 547 7.66 17.17 -42.65
C GLU A 547 9.14 17.31 -43.12
N ARG A 548 9.35 17.38 -44.42
CA ARG A 548 10.69 17.51 -45.04
C ARG A 548 11.11 18.93 -45.41
N LYS A 549 10.14 19.83 -45.60
CA LYS A 549 10.41 21.20 -46.07
C LYS A 549 10.73 22.13 -44.90
N PRO A 550 11.91 22.77 -44.84
CA PRO A 550 12.28 23.63 -43.70
C PRO A 550 11.30 24.77 -43.43
N GLU A 551 10.69 25.35 -44.49
CA GLU A 551 9.71 26.44 -44.34
C GLU A 551 8.42 25.92 -43.65
N ALA A 552 7.96 24.74 -44.00
CA ALA A 552 6.79 24.11 -43.40
C ALA A 552 7.06 23.70 -41.95
N ILE A 553 8.23 23.14 -41.66
CA ILE A 553 8.70 22.79 -40.32
C ILE A 553 8.68 24.01 -39.41
N ALA A 554 9.21 25.16 -39.90
CA ALA A 554 9.20 26.43 -39.14
C ALA A 554 7.79 26.87 -38.78
N LEU A 555 6.84 26.79 -39.74
CA LEU A 555 5.42 27.13 -39.52
C LEU A 555 4.74 26.17 -38.54
N THR A 556 5.02 24.86 -38.64
CA THR A 556 4.48 23.88 -37.68
C THR A 556 4.95 24.22 -36.26
N ARG A 557 6.26 24.50 -36.08
CA ARG A 557 6.81 24.91 -34.77
C ARG A 557 6.18 26.21 -34.26
N GLU A 558 5.99 27.20 -35.12
CA GLU A 558 5.33 28.46 -34.78
C GLU A 558 3.91 28.24 -34.34
N ASN A 559 3.14 27.39 -35.04
CA ASN A 559 1.77 27.05 -34.65
C ASN A 559 1.73 26.24 -33.34
N CYS A 560 2.66 25.30 -33.12
CA CYS A 560 2.75 24.60 -31.83
C CYS A 560 2.96 25.56 -30.65
N LEU A 561 3.87 26.53 -30.81
CA LEU A 561 4.15 27.56 -29.80
C LEU A 561 2.93 28.47 -29.58
N LYS A 562 2.27 28.92 -30.67
CA LYS A 562 1.09 29.79 -30.62
C LYS A 562 -0.04 29.17 -29.81
N TYR A 563 -0.21 27.86 -29.90
CA TYR A 563 -1.27 27.13 -29.17
C TYR A 563 -0.77 26.43 -27.91
N HIS A 564 0.50 26.67 -27.54
CA HIS A 564 1.11 26.16 -26.33
C HIS A 564 0.97 24.62 -26.17
N LEU A 565 1.16 23.90 -27.28
CA LEU A 565 1.05 22.45 -27.35
C LEU A 565 2.42 21.83 -27.14
N ASP A 566 2.58 21.07 -26.06
CA ASP A 566 3.79 20.32 -25.70
C ASP A 566 3.66 18.80 -25.93
N ASN A 567 2.53 18.37 -26.51
CA ASN A 567 2.25 16.99 -26.92
C ASN A 567 2.41 16.77 -28.43
N ILE A 568 3.08 17.69 -29.14
CA ILE A 568 3.47 17.56 -30.55
C ILE A 568 5.00 17.49 -30.64
N THR A 569 5.49 16.48 -31.34
CA THR A 569 6.89 16.38 -31.75
C THR A 569 7.01 16.67 -33.24
N VAL A 570 7.74 17.71 -33.60
CA VAL A 570 7.99 18.04 -35.01
C VAL A 570 9.20 17.23 -35.49
N VAL A 571 8.96 16.34 -36.43
CA VAL A 571 9.96 15.42 -37.01
C VAL A 571 10.40 15.93 -38.37
N GLU A 572 11.69 16.33 -38.49
CA GLU A 572 12.30 16.77 -39.74
C GLU A 572 12.73 15.55 -40.53
N GLY A 573 12.18 15.35 -41.70
CA GLY A 573 12.57 14.24 -42.56
C GLY A 573 11.49 13.84 -43.56
N GLU A 574 11.86 12.96 -44.44
CA GLU A 574 10.97 12.38 -45.42
C GLU A 574 10.44 11.04 -44.89
N ALA A 575 9.12 10.85 -44.93
CA ALA A 575 8.50 9.58 -44.59
C ALA A 575 8.59 8.60 -45.80
N PRO A 576 8.80 7.28 -45.59
CA PRO A 576 8.73 6.59 -44.26
C PRO A 576 10.04 6.57 -43.46
N GLU A 577 11.19 7.03 -44.03
CA GLU A 577 12.49 6.95 -43.32
C GLU A 577 12.51 7.71 -41.99
N ALA A 578 11.72 8.79 -41.90
CA ALA A 578 11.56 9.58 -40.67
C ALA A 578 10.77 8.85 -39.54
N PHE A 579 10.24 7.68 -39.77
CA PHE A 579 9.55 6.88 -38.71
C PHE A 579 10.54 6.21 -37.75
N HIS A 580 11.81 6.12 -38.16
CA HIS A 580 12.80 5.41 -37.34
C HIS A 580 12.95 6.01 -35.95
N GLY A 581 12.84 5.16 -34.94
CA GLY A 581 12.97 5.56 -33.53
C GLY A 581 11.75 6.28 -32.92
N LEU A 582 10.67 6.47 -33.67
CA LEU A 582 9.41 6.98 -33.15
C LEU A 582 8.58 5.85 -32.49
N PRO A 583 7.72 6.18 -31.51
CA PRO A 583 6.75 5.22 -30.96
C PRO A 583 5.82 4.66 -32.05
N VAL A 584 5.41 3.42 -31.91
CA VAL A 584 4.49 2.75 -32.85
C VAL A 584 3.17 3.54 -32.94
N PRO A 585 2.74 4.00 -34.12
CA PRO A 585 1.53 4.78 -34.26
C PRO A 585 0.28 3.91 -34.16
N THR A 586 -0.76 4.46 -33.56
CA THR A 586 -2.13 3.88 -33.55
C THR A 586 -2.97 4.46 -34.68
N HIS A 587 -2.64 5.67 -35.11
CA HIS A 587 -3.33 6.44 -36.15
C HIS A 587 -2.34 7.13 -37.06
N ALA A 588 -2.68 7.24 -38.34
CA ALA A 588 -1.94 8.02 -39.30
C ALA A 588 -2.87 8.90 -40.14
N PHE A 589 -2.52 10.18 -40.27
CA PHE A 589 -3.10 11.09 -41.24
C PHE A 589 -2.05 11.35 -42.33
N ILE A 590 -2.43 11.19 -43.61
CA ILE A 590 -1.56 11.45 -44.76
C ILE A 590 -2.15 12.65 -45.54
N GLY A 591 -1.55 13.84 -45.33
CA GLY A 591 -1.93 15.06 -46.00
C GLY A 591 -1.18 15.27 -47.33
N GLY A 592 -0.06 14.58 -47.54
CA GLY A 592 0.72 14.58 -48.77
C GLY A 592 1.71 13.43 -48.77
N SER A 593 1.65 12.58 -49.81
CA SER A 593 2.51 11.41 -49.97
C SER A 593 3.80 11.65 -50.74
N GLY A 594 3.88 12.78 -51.46
CA GLY A 594 5.02 13.04 -52.37
C GLY A 594 5.19 12.02 -53.48
N GLY A 595 4.14 11.24 -53.84
CA GLY A 595 4.20 10.18 -54.82
C GLY A 595 4.71 8.84 -54.27
N ARG A 596 4.79 8.69 -52.95
CA ARG A 596 5.29 7.48 -52.24
C ARG A 596 4.22 6.81 -51.40
N LEU A 597 2.94 6.94 -51.77
CA LEU A 597 1.83 6.48 -50.94
C LEU A 597 1.91 4.99 -50.66
N SER A 598 2.24 4.16 -51.64
CA SER A 598 2.36 2.71 -51.49
C SER A 598 3.46 2.35 -50.45
N GLU A 599 4.62 3.01 -50.52
CA GLU A 599 5.72 2.78 -49.58
C GLU A 599 5.32 3.20 -48.14
N LEU A 600 4.61 4.34 -48.00
CA LEU A 600 4.10 4.82 -46.72
C LEU A 600 3.14 3.81 -46.12
N LEU A 601 2.17 3.32 -46.86
CA LEU A 601 1.17 2.36 -46.39
C LEU A 601 1.82 1.01 -46.00
N THR A 602 2.83 0.56 -46.76
CA THR A 602 3.63 -0.61 -46.41
C THR A 602 4.30 -0.45 -45.05
N ALA A 603 5.04 0.65 -44.85
CA ALA A 603 5.76 0.92 -43.62
C ALA A 603 4.82 1.09 -42.40
N LEU A 604 3.63 1.69 -42.62
CA LEU A 604 2.62 1.85 -41.57
C LEU A 604 1.99 0.51 -41.19
N TYR A 605 1.67 -0.35 -42.17
CA TYR A 605 1.16 -1.68 -41.92
C TYR A 605 2.14 -2.58 -41.18
N GLU A 606 3.42 -2.54 -41.56
CA GLU A 606 4.50 -3.26 -40.86
C GLU A 606 4.68 -2.77 -39.42
N ALA A 607 4.54 -1.46 -39.19
CA ALA A 607 4.65 -0.87 -37.85
C ALA A 607 3.47 -1.26 -36.93
N ASN A 608 2.23 -1.23 -37.49
CA ASN A 608 1.03 -1.60 -36.74
C ASN A 608 -0.08 -2.09 -37.68
N PRO A 609 -0.31 -3.41 -37.78
CA PRO A 609 -1.31 -4.00 -38.65
C PRO A 609 -2.77 -3.81 -38.20
N THR A 610 -3.01 -2.97 -37.18
CA THR A 610 -4.36 -2.61 -36.69
C THR A 610 -4.58 -1.09 -36.70
N MET A 611 -3.71 -0.33 -37.37
CA MET A 611 -3.70 1.12 -37.39
C MET A 611 -4.91 1.69 -38.16
N ARG A 612 -5.50 2.76 -37.63
CA ARG A 612 -6.47 3.59 -38.35
C ARG A 612 -5.72 4.61 -39.24
N VAL A 613 -6.06 4.65 -40.50
CA VAL A 613 -5.42 5.52 -41.52
C VAL A 613 -6.46 6.41 -42.18
N VAL A 614 -6.11 7.70 -42.32
CA VAL A 614 -6.89 8.68 -43.11
C VAL A 614 -5.97 9.34 -44.14
N VAL A 615 -6.37 9.31 -45.40
CA VAL A 615 -5.64 9.89 -46.51
C VAL A 615 -6.45 10.94 -47.22
N ASN A 616 -5.91 12.12 -47.42
CA ASN A 616 -6.51 13.17 -48.24
C ASN A 616 -5.92 13.13 -49.66
N ALA A 617 -6.75 12.97 -50.65
CA ALA A 617 -6.37 12.94 -52.04
C ALA A 617 -7.08 14.08 -52.82
N VAL A 618 -6.32 14.95 -53.43
CA VAL A 618 -6.77 16.07 -54.27
C VAL A 618 -6.53 15.88 -55.74
N SER A 619 -5.63 14.95 -56.11
CA SER A 619 -5.29 14.64 -57.51
C SER A 619 -5.79 13.25 -57.90
N LEU A 620 -6.05 13.05 -59.19
CA LEU A 620 -6.46 11.77 -59.76
C LEU A 620 -5.36 10.71 -59.62
N GLU A 621 -4.09 11.14 -59.65
CA GLU A 621 -2.91 10.30 -59.46
C GLU A 621 -2.93 9.70 -58.04
N THR A 622 -3.14 10.51 -57.01
CA THR A 622 -3.20 10.02 -55.59
C THR A 622 -4.39 9.09 -55.39
N ILE A 623 -5.55 9.36 -56.03
CA ILE A 623 -6.71 8.45 -55.97
C ILE A 623 -6.38 7.12 -56.61
N SER A 624 -5.68 7.14 -57.78
CA SER A 624 -5.24 5.92 -58.46
C SER A 624 -4.27 5.13 -57.58
N GLU A 625 -3.29 5.81 -56.96
CA GLU A 625 -2.34 5.19 -56.05
C GLU A 625 -2.99 4.55 -54.81
N LEU A 626 -4.15 5.04 -54.36
CA LEU A 626 -4.89 4.47 -53.21
C LEU A 626 -5.59 3.15 -53.54
N THR A 627 -6.03 2.96 -54.78
CA THR A 627 -6.87 1.82 -55.14
C THR A 627 -6.12 0.48 -55.12
N GLU A 628 -4.82 0.46 -55.35
CA GLU A 628 -3.98 -0.73 -55.35
C GLU A 628 -3.62 -1.19 -53.94
N PRO A 629 -3.11 -0.34 -53.02
CA PRO A 629 -2.88 -0.69 -51.64
C PRO A 629 -4.11 -1.12 -50.86
N MET A 630 -5.25 -0.46 -51.06
CA MET A 630 -6.53 -0.87 -50.44
C MET A 630 -6.96 -2.30 -50.87
N ARG A 631 -6.51 -2.81 -52.02
CA ARG A 631 -6.71 -4.20 -52.43
C ARG A 631 -5.66 -5.15 -51.91
N SER A 632 -4.47 -4.64 -51.60
CA SER A 632 -3.31 -5.46 -51.26
C SER A 632 -3.21 -5.75 -49.77
N TYR A 633 -3.73 -4.86 -48.91
CA TYR A 633 -3.75 -5.04 -47.44
C TYR A 633 -5.14 -5.44 -46.96
N PRO A 634 -5.25 -6.33 -46.00
CA PRO A 634 -6.52 -6.59 -45.34
C PRO A 634 -6.93 -5.34 -44.53
N THR A 635 -8.10 -4.82 -44.88
CA THR A 635 -8.66 -3.60 -44.28
C THR A 635 -10.09 -3.82 -43.82
N GLU A 636 -10.51 -3.00 -42.87
CA GLU A 636 -11.91 -2.92 -42.41
C GLU A 636 -12.34 -1.46 -42.22
N GLN A 637 -13.62 -1.21 -42.09
CA GLN A 637 -14.20 0.12 -41.93
C GLN A 637 -13.76 1.11 -43.02
N GLU A 638 -13.68 0.61 -44.25
CA GLU A 638 -13.31 1.42 -45.40
C GLU A 638 -14.42 2.41 -45.77
N GLU A 639 -14.03 3.67 -45.93
CA GLU A 639 -14.92 4.73 -46.35
C GLU A 639 -14.20 5.73 -47.24
N ILE A 640 -14.80 6.12 -48.31
CA ILE A 640 -14.34 7.16 -49.22
C ILE A 640 -15.41 8.24 -49.31
N VAL A 641 -15.06 9.45 -48.85
CA VAL A 641 -15.96 10.63 -48.88
C VAL A 641 -15.36 11.66 -49.83
N GLN A 642 -16.13 12.10 -50.80
CA GLN A 642 -15.79 13.31 -51.54
C GLN A 642 -16.41 14.54 -50.86
N LEU A 643 -15.57 15.48 -50.46
CA LEU A 643 -15.99 16.74 -49.86
C LEU A 643 -15.72 17.90 -50.79
N GLN A 644 -16.76 18.71 -51.05
CA GLN A 644 -16.64 19.94 -51.82
C GLN A 644 -17.25 21.10 -51.00
N ALA A 645 -16.43 22.03 -50.60
CA ALA A 645 -16.87 23.22 -49.88
C ALA A 645 -17.02 24.41 -50.83
N SER A 646 -17.99 25.29 -50.52
CA SER A 646 -18.11 26.56 -51.21
C SER A 646 -18.28 27.66 -50.15
N ARG A 647 -17.50 28.74 -50.23
CA ARG A 647 -17.51 29.81 -49.27
C ARG A 647 -18.05 31.10 -49.91
N ALA A 648 -18.86 31.87 -49.16
CA ALA A 648 -19.32 33.17 -49.58
C ALA A 648 -18.18 34.18 -49.46
N VAL A 649 -17.82 34.82 -50.58
CA VAL A 649 -16.84 35.90 -50.66
C VAL A 649 -17.55 37.20 -50.92
N LYS A 650 -17.26 38.26 -50.18
CA LYS A 650 -17.83 39.59 -50.35
C LYS A 650 -17.29 40.22 -51.62
N ALA A 651 -18.19 40.60 -52.54
CA ALA A 651 -17.89 41.28 -53.78
C ALA A 651 -18.73 42.52 -53.88
N GLY A 652 -18.22 43.65 -53.44
CA GLY A 652 -19.00 44.91 -53.30
C GLY A 652 -20.09 44.76 -52.22
N SER A 653 -21.36 44.96 -52.60
CA SER A 653 -22.54 44.80 -51.76
C SER A 653 -23.13 43.38 -51.74
N TYR A 654 -22.57 42.46 -52.51
CA TYR A 654 -23.05 41.10 -52.68
C TYR A 654 -22.09 40.07 -52.03
N HIS A 655 -22.62 38.85 -51.81
CA HIS A 655 -21.84 37.67 -51.41
C HIS A 655 -21.93 36.67 -52.55
N LEU A 656 -20.78 36.35 -53.14
CA LEU A 656 -20.69 35.34 -54.19
C LEU A 656 -20.11 34.03 -53.62
N MET A 657 -20.73 32.91 -53.99
CA MET A 657 -20.25 31.58 -53.61
C MET A 657 -19.03 31.20 -54.48
N ARG A 658 -17.92 30.97 -53.85
CA ARG A 658 -16.69 30.49 -54.50
C ARG A 658 -16.47 29.02 -54.09
N ALA A 659 -16.47 28.12 -55.07
CA ALA A 659 -16.19 26.69 -54.88
C ALA A 659 -14.71 26.47 -54.66
N GLU A 660 -14.38 25.65 -53.66
CA GLU A 660 -13.06 25.04 -53.49
C GLU A 660 -12.95 23.76 -54.28
N ASN A 661 -11.72 23.29 -54.56
CA ASN A 661 -11.54 22.02 -55.23
C ASN A 661 -12.07 20.87 -54.38
N PRO A 662 -12.71 19.85 -54.94
CA PRO A 662 -13.14 18.67 -54.22
C PRO A 662 -11.93 17.90 -53.70
N VAL A 663 -12.05 17.36 -52.51
CA VAL A 663 -11.05 16.52 -51.84
C VAL A 663 -11.67 15.19 -51.51
N TYR A 664 -10.99 14.12 -51.82
CA TYR A 664 -11.36 12.76 -51.39
C TYR A 664 -10.69 12.44 -50.08
N ILE A 665 -11.49 12.07 -49.09
CA ILE A 665 -11.05 11.66 -47.79
C ILE A 665 -11.27 10.14 -47.70
N CYS A 666 -10.19 9.38 -47.73
CA CYS A 666 -10.21 7.94 -47.64
C CYS A 666 -9.81 7.50 -46.27
N SER A 667 -10.58 6.68 -45.61
CA SER A 667 -10.32 6.19 -44.26
C SER A 667 -10.54 4.68 -44.19
N PHE A 668 -9.65 3.98 -43.51
CA PHE A 668 -9.71 2.54 -43.26
C PHE A 668 -8.89 2.17 -42.03
N THR A 669 -9.15 0.98 -41.48
CA THR A 669 -8.34 0.39 -40.42
C THR A 669 -7.67 -0.86 -40.99
N PHE A 670 -6.36 -0.99 -40.78
CA PHE A 670 -5.65 -2.23 -41.14
C PHE A 670 -6.15 -3.38 -40.27
N ARG A 671 -6.12 -4.58 -40.81
CA ARG A 671 -6.52 -5.80 -40.11
C ARG A 671 -5.36 -6.79 -40.08
N ASN A 672 -5.09 -7.34 -38.89
CA ASN A 672 -4.09 -8.39 -38.76
C ASN A 672 -4.58 -9.70 -39.38
N VAL A 673 -3.79 -10.31 -40.25
CA VAL A 673 -4.16 -11.59 -40.91
C VAL A 673 -4.25 -12.74 -39.90
N ALA A 674 -3.49 -12.68 -38.80
CA ALA A 674 -3.50 -13.72 -37.77
C ALA A 674 -4.85 -13.87 -37.04
N ASP A 675 -5.67 -12.79 -36.97
CA ASP A 675 -7.00 -12.82 -36.34
C ASP A 675 -8.08 -13.56 -37.15
N LYS A 676 -7.76 -14.04 -38.36
CA LYS A 676 -8.70 -14.73 -39.22
C LYS A 676 -8.81 -16.22 -38.90
N GLU A 677 -7.73 -16.83 -38.40
CA GLU A 677 -7.70 -18.27 -38.09
C GLU A 677 -8.46 -18.61 -36.79
N GLU A 678 -8.52 -17.71 -35.82
CA GLU A 678 -9.22 -17.95 -34.56
C GLU A 678 -10.75 -17.80 -34.62
N ARG A 679 -11.30 -17.13 -35.67
CA ARG A 679 -12.77 -16.95 -35.82
C ARG A 679 -13.43 -17.93 -36.76
N ASP A 680 -12.68 -18.55 -37.66
CA ASP A 680 -13.18 -19.60 -38.56
C ASP A 680 -13.10 -20.99 -37.87
N GLU A 681 -12.43 -21.08 -36.68
CA GLU A 681 -12.41 -22.30 -35.85
C GLU A 681 -13.35 -22.22 -34.62
N ALA A 682 -14.05 -21.11 -34.38
CA ALA A 682 -15.03 -20.93 -33.29
C ALA A 682 -16.45 -20.84 -33.83
#